data_9876762aed131a9bc2406b93bed2beae
#
_entry.id   9876762aed131a9bc2406b93bed2beae
#
_cell.length_a   1.000
_cell.length_b   1.000
_cell.length_c   1.000
_cell.angle_alpha   90.00
_cell.angle_beta   90.00
_cell.angle_gamma   90.00
#
_symmetry.space_group_name_H-M   'P 1'
#
loop_
_entity.id
_entity.type
_entity.pdbx_description
1 polymer ?
#
loop_
_entity_poly.entity_id
_entity_poly.type
_entity_poly.pdbx_seq_one_letter_code
_entity_poly.pdbx_strand_id
1 'polypeptide(L)'
;MAVIAKVAVQAAPYAIDKVYDYLLPRDVGGQVGCRVLVPFGRGNRLSEAVILTTGEGVPDKPLKTVRTLLDAEPVVSEKEIRLALWMRQRYFCTFYDALHTILPAAVWYRYREMWRLARDVLPETLPEKEAAVCRLLLDGPMETEALKQALGDDTALLLRRMEKAGTLCRETESRRKVRDKVDVFAKLAVPVEQALELVGKTARRQREVVAFLAQNGETGMHDLCYFTGASRKTVELLALNGTVSLREQETYRITENRYAVKAESITLNDEQQQVYEDILQQALSGKAGVTLLQGVTGSGKTLVYIRLAQELLHRGRSVMILVPEIALTPQMMARFTAYFGDEVALLHSGLRLTERYDQFKRIRRGEAHIVLGTRSAVFAPLRDIGLIVMDEEQEGSYESETSPCYHARDIAKYRCLQEGARLLLGSATPTVETAYWAEKGDYQKALLRQRYNRQALPQVIIADLRQELREGRNGIISWPLYEELQKNLTAGEQSILFLNRRGSSRQLLCPQCTYVPKCPRCSVYLTYHSANGRLMCHYCGYSEKAPEVCPECGGQFKHIGVGTQRVEEELHRIFPGTALLRMDADTVSVGHEAILREFEEKRVPILLGTQMVAKGLDFENVTLVGVLGADTSLYVDHYRAAERTFNLLTQVIGRAGRGSKAGRAVIQTYTPQNDVIQAAAQQDYQRFYDAEIQLRKLRRDPPFADQFTVTVTGQEENAVRQALDLLTRSLRQAAQKPPYSAMELQILGPAPAPVVKVNGSYRYRTMVLGRNDRQLRQLLSAFMREFAQRGENRRLHIYTDCNLMD
;
A
#
# COMPACT_ATOMS: atom_id res chain seq x y z
N MET A 1 44.66 11.75 4.44
CA MET A 1 43.76 10.63 4.77
C MET A 1 42.73 10.52 3.67
N ALA A 2 42.33 9.31 3.30
CA ALA A 2 41.29 9.10 2.28
C ALA A 2 39.91 9.17 2.93
N VAL A 3 38.92 9.75 2.23
CA VAL A 3 37.54 9.70 2.68
C VAL A 3 36.96 8.33 2.29
N ILE A 4 36.41 7.63 3.27
CA ILE A 4 35.77 6.32 3.09
C ILE A 4 34.26 6.52 3.25
N ALA A 5 33.49 6.14 2.25
CA ALA A 5 32.04 6.10 2.31
C ALA A 5 31.55 4.67 2.59
N LYS A 6 30.70 4.51 3.59
CA LYS A 6 29.99 3.27 3.86
C LYS A 6 28.64 3.32 3.15
N VAL A 7 28.36 2.36 2.26
CA VAL A 7 27.19 2.42 1.38
C VAL A 7 26.33 1.16 1.43
N ALA A 8 25.02 1.35 1.17
CA ALA A 8 24.06 0.29 0.87
C ALA A 8 23.94 0.14 -0.65
N VAL A 9 24.22 -1.04 -1.19
CA VAL A 9 24.31 -1.28 -2.64
C VAL A 9 23.08 -2.03 -3.15
N GLN A 10 22.46 -1.55 -4.22
CA GLN A 10 21.30 -2.13 -4.87
C GLN A 10 21.49 -3.58 -5.30
N ALA A 11 22.62 -3.88 -5.93
CA ALA A 11 22.92 -5.20 -6.47
C ALA A 11 23.28 -6.26 -5.41
N ALA A 12 23.27 -5.91 -4.11
CA ALA A 12 23.57 -6.86 -3.03
C ALA A 12 22.30 -7.64 -2.66
N PRO A 13 22.19 -8.95 -3.01
CA PRO A 13 21.08 -9.77 -2.57
C PRO A 13 21.16 -10.01 -1.05
N TYR A 14 20.04 -10.41 -0.43
CA TYR A 14 19.91 -10.59 1.02
C TYR A 14 21.02 -11.42 1.67
N ALA A 15 21.49 -12.47 0.98
CA ALA A 15 22.56 -13.35 1.46
C ALA A 15 23.88 -12.65 1.77
N ILE A 16 24.21 -11.61 1.04
CA ILE A 16 25.45 -10.84 1.17
C ILE A 16 25.19 -9.37 1.53
N ASP A 17 23.95 -9.04 1.90
CA ASP A 17 23.58 -7.67 2.28
C ASP A 17 24.30 -7.24 3.55
N LYS A 18 25.19 -6.28 3.37
CA LYS A 18 25.94 -5.59 4.42
C LYS A 18 26.26 -4.18 3.97
N VAL A 19 26.79 -3.40 4.86
CA VAL A 19 27.38 -2.10 4.52
C VAL A 19 28.74 -2.35 3.85
N TYR A 20 28.98 -1.71 2.71
CA TYR A 20 30.22 -1.84 1.93
C TYR A 20 31.01 -0.55 1.98
N ASP A 21 32.36 -0.68 2.10
CA ASP A 21 33.28 0.45 2.14
C ASP A 21 33.79 0.76 0.74
N TYR A 22 33.78 2.04 0.37
CA TYR A 22 34.31 2.58 -0.88
C TYR A 22 35.15 3.83 -0.62
N LEU A 23 36.18 4.05 -1.45
CA LEU A 23 36.86 5.34 -1.48
C LEU A 23 35.97 6.39 -2.11
N LEU A 24 35.81 7.52 -1.44
CA LEU A 24 35.08 8.68 -1.95
C LEU A 24 36.09 9.74 -2.39
N PRO A 25 36.30 9.93 -3.71
CA PRO A 25 37.22 10.97 -4.20
C PRO A 25 36.72 12.35 -3.81
N ARG A 26 37.67 13.27 -3.49
CA ARG A 26 37.33 14.63 -3.07
C ARG A 26 36.66 15.47 -4.18
N ASP A 27 37.00 15.18 -5.43
CA ASP A 27 36.43 15.79 -6.64
C ASP A 27 34.98 15.33 -6.93
N VAL A 28 34.64 14.10 -6.52
CA VAL A 28 33.29 13.57 -6.64
C VAL A 28 32.39 14.15 -5.55
N GLY A 29 32.92 14.38 -4.35
CA GLY A 29 32.14 14.83 -3.20
C GLY A 29 31.12 13.79 -2.73
N GLY A 30 30.13 14.22 -1.96
CA GLY A 30 29.02 13.40 -1.50
C GLY A 30 28.87 13.43 0.02
N GLN A 31 27.63 13.53 0.44
CA GLN A 31 27.24 13.57 1.85
C GLN A 31 26.42 12.34 2.21
N VAL A 32 26.27 12.10 3.50
CA VAL A 32 25.36 11.07 4.03
C VAL A 32 23.95 11.32 3.48
N GLY A 33 23.35 10.26 2.94
CA GLY A 33 22.03 10.33 2.29
C GLY A 33 22.05 10.62 0.78
N CYS A 34 23.22 10.93 0.18
CA CYS A 34 23.33 11.02 -1.27
C CYS A 34 23.43 9.63 -1.91
N ARG A 35 22.92 9.53 -3.14
CA ARG A 35 23.09 8.32 -3.96
C ARG A 35 24.33 8.46 -4.83
N VAL A 36 24.96 7.31 -5.05
CA VAL A 36 26.21 7.20 -5.82
C VAL A 36 26.17 5.99 -6.73
N LEU A 37 26.98 6.01 -7.80
CA LEU A 37 27.29 4.83 -8.59
C LEU A 37 28.61 4.20 -8.13
N VAL A 38 28.55 2.90 -7.84
CA VAL A 38 29.70 2.13 -7.36
C VAL A 38 29.91 0.86 -8.20
N PRO A 39 31.15 0.43 -8.44
CA PRO A 39 31.47 -0.84 -9.08
C PRO A 39 31.24 -1.98 -8.10
N PHE A 40 30.32 -2.91 -8.38
CA PHE A 40 29.97 -4.01 -7.49
C PHE A 40 30.25 -5.39 -8.11
N GLY A 41 30.50 -6.38 -7.26
CA GLY A 41 30.77 -7.76 -7.66
C GLY A 41 32.12 -7.96 -8.35
N ARG A 42 32.41 -9.20 -8.81
CA ARG A 42 33.65 -9.55 -9.51
C ARG A 42 33.79 -8.90 -10.89
N GLY A 43 32.69 -8.62 -11.55
CA GLY A 43 32.62 -7.97 -12.87
C GLY A 43 32.59 -6.45 -12.83
N ASN A 44 32.75 -5.81 -11.67
CA ASN A 44 32.73 -4.35 -11.50
C ASN A 44 31.54 -3.65 -12.18
N ARG A 45 30.37 -4.32 -12.24
CA ARG A 45 29.15 -3.73 -12.79
C ARG A 45 28.74 -2.53 -11.93
N LEU A 46 28.46 -1.40 -12.58
CA LEU A 46 27.97 -0.23 -11.88
C LEU A 46 26.60 -0.51 -11.27
N SER A 47 26.46 -0.15 -10.01
CA SER A 47 25.24 -0.30 -9.22
C SER A 47 24.98 0.98 -8.45
N GLU A 48 23.71 1.34 -8.30
CA GLU A 48 23.30 2.42 -7.42
C GLU A 48 23.53 2.03 -5.97
N ALA A 49 23.96 3.00 -5.17
CA ALA A 49 24.16 2.84 -3.75
C ALA A 49 23.80 4.15 -3.03
N VAL A 50 23.51 4.05 -1.74
CA VAL A 50 23.23 5.21 -0.87
C VAL A 50 24.35 5.31 0.17
N ILE A 51 24.91 6.51 0.36
CA ILE A 51 25.90 6.79 1.39
C ILE A 51 25.22 6.81 2.75
N LEU A 52 25.66 5.95 3.66
CA LEU A 52 25.11 5.83 5.01
C LEU A 52 25.94 6.58 6.04
N THR A 53 27.26 6.53 5.91
CA THR A 53 28.20 7.28 6.73
C THR A 53 29.45 7.61 5.91
N THR A 54 30.16 8.66 6.27
CA THR A 54 31.48 9.04 5.73
C THR A 54 32.45 9.21 6.87
N GLY A 55 33.71 8.91 6.64
CA GLY A 55 34.77 9.09 7.63
C GLY A 55 36.16 9.15 6.96
N GLU A 56 37.11 9.81 7.61
CA GLU A 56 38.50 9.79 7.18
C GLU A 56 39.22 8.60 7.79
N GLY A 57 40.04 7.94 6.99
CA GLY A 57 40.77 6.75 7.43
C GLY A 57 41.81 6.27 6.43
N VAL A 58 42.63 5.30 6.87
CA VAL A 58 43.47 4.51 5.99
C VAL A 58 42.83 3.14 5.84
N PRO A 59 42.49 2.71 4.61
CA PRO A 59 41.81 1.43 4.41
C PRO A 59 42.81 0.26 4.64
N ASP A 60 42.40 -0.74 5.42
CA ASP A 60 43.18 -1.97 5.68
C ASP A 60 43.35 -2.84 4.43
N LYS A 61 42.50 -2.63 3.42
CA LYS A 61 42.48 -3.37 2.15
C LYS A 61 42.23 -2.42 0.99
N PRO A 62 42.68 -2.78 -0.23
CA PRO A 62 42.32 -1.99 -1.42
C PRO A 62 40.80 -1.87 -1.57
N LEU A 63 40.30 -0.65 -1.49
CA LEU A 63 38.88 -0.35 -1.68
C LEU A 63 38.59 0.06 -3.11
N LYS A 64 37.41 -0.30 -3.61
CA LYS A 64 36.89 0.22 -4.88
C LYS A 64 36.46 1.68 -4.69
N THR A 65 36.50 2.46 -5.76
CA THR A 65 36.21 3.90 -5.74
C THR A 65 34.79 4.18 -6.22
N VAL A 66 34.10 5.13 -5.58
CA VAL A 66 32.86 5.71 -6.05
C VAL A 66 33.07 6.35 -7.42
N ARG A 67 32.22 6.05 -8.40
CA ARG A 67 32.38 6.53 -9.77
C ARG A 67 31.73 7.88 -9.99
N THR A 68 30.51 8.08 -9.49
CA THR A 68 29.72 9.27 -9.77
C THR A 68 28.77 9.56 -8.61
N LEU A 69 28.62 10.83 -8.27
CA LEU A 69 27.57 11.32 -7.41
C LEU A 69 26.29 11.52 -8.24
N LEU A 70 25.15 11.01 -7.76
CA LEU A 70 23.86 11.10 -8.45
C LEU A 70 23.02 12.29 -7.98
N ASP A 71 23.19 12.71 -6.74
CA ASP A 71 22.44 13.78 -6.12
C ASP A 71 23.37 14.87 -5.58
N ALA A 72 23.09 16.13 -5.93
CA ALA A 72 23.81 17.27 -5.41
C ALA A 72 23.56 17.49 -3.90
N GLU A 73 22.37 17.12 -3.44
CA GLU A 73 21.94 17.20 -2.04
C GLU A 73 21.46 15.83 -1.55
N PRO A 74 21.56 15.56 -0.22
CA PRO A 74 21.06 14.32 0.35
C PRO A 74 19.57 14.09 0.04
N VAL A 75 19.21 12.94 -0.51
CA VAL A 75 17.81 12.54 -0.76
C VAL A 75 17.22 11.76 0.40
N VAL A 76 18.06 11.25 1.30
CA VAL A 76 17.69 10.49 2.50
C VAL A 76 18.28 11.20 3.72
N SER A 77 17.45 11.46 4.72
CA SER A 77 17.87 12.02 6.00
C SER A 77 18.44 10.94 6.93
N GLU A 78 19.18 11.34 7.96
CA GLU A 78 19.65 10.41 9.00
C GLU A 78 18.50 9.65 9.70
N LYS A 79 17.33 10.31 9.90
CA LYS A 79 16.15 9.66 10.48
C LYS A 79 15.64 8.55 9.59
N GLU A 80 15.61 8.78 8.28
CA GLU A 80 15.20 7.77 7.28
C GLU A 80 16.23 6.64 7.16
N ILE A 81 17.53 6.91 7.28
CA ILE A 81 18.58 5.87 7.35
C ILE A 81 18.39 5.00 8.59
N ARG A 82 18.10 5.59 9.76
CA ARG A 82 17.79 4.81 10.98
C ARG A 82 16.51 3.98 10.83
N LEU A 83 15.48 4.55 10.20
CA LEU A 83 14.25 3.80 9.88
C LEU A 83 14.56 2.62 8.94
N ALA A 84 15.34 2.82 7.88
CA ALA A 84 15.72 1.76 6.95
C ALA A 84 16.51 0.65 7.65
N LEU A 85 17.40 0.99 8.57
CA LEU A 85 18.15 0.00 9.37
C LEU A 85 17.21 -0.83 10.26
N TRP A 86 16.23 -0.18 10.88
CA TRP A 86 15.23 -0.85 11.69
C TRP A 86 14.32 -1.74 10.82
N MET A 87 13.88 -1.27 9.64
CA MET A 87 13.08 -2.04 8.69
C MET A 87 13.82 -3.28 8.21
N ARG A 88 15.11 -3.15 7.85
CA ARG A 88 15.96 -4.27 7.44
C ARG A 88 15.95 -5.41 8.47
N GLN A 89 16.06 -5.06 9.75
CA GLN A 89 16.10 -6.03 10.85
C GLN A 89 14.72 -6.63 11.15
N ARG A 90 13.64 -5.86 10.92
CA ARG A 90 12.29 -6.28 11.28
C ARG A 90 11.62 -7.08 10.17
N TYR A 91 11.86 -6.73 8.91
CA TYR A 91 11.14 -7.27 7.74
C TYR A 91 12.02 -8.13 6.81
N PHE A 92 13.18 -8.55 7.23
CA PHE A 92 14.07 -9.45 6.50
C PHE A 92 14.35 -9.01 5.05
N CYS A 93 14.49 -7.72 4.82
CA CYS A 93 14.82 -7.14 3.52
C CYS A 93 16.29 -6.67 3.47
N THR A 94 16.77 -6.28 2.27
CA THR A 94 18.09 -5.63 2.16
C THR A 94 18.02 -4.19 2.65
N PHE A 95 19.16 -3.60 2.97
CA PHE A 95 19.21 -2.19 3.36
C PHE A 95 18.72 -1.29 2.23
N TYR A 96 19.11 -1.64 1.00
CA TYR A 96 18.68 -0.89 -0.19
C TYR A 96 17.17 -1.00 -0.44
N ASP A 97 16.56 -2.19 -0.26
CA ASP A 97 15.11 -2.36 -0.39
C ASP A 97 14.34 -1.50 0.60
N ALA A 98 14.83 -1.42 1.84
CA ALA A 98 14.23 -0.56 2.86
C ALA A 98 14.29 0.92 2.44
N LEU A 99 15.45 1.41 1.97
CA LEU A 99 15.61 2.78 1.47
C LEU A 99 14.75 3.03 0.22
N HIS A 100 14.69 2.05 -0.68
CA HIS A 100 13.88 2.11 -1.89
C HIS A 100 12.38 2.24 -1.58
N THR A 101 11.93 1.62 -0.50
CA THR A 101 10.54 1.69 -0.04
C THR A 101 10.20 3.05 0.60
N ILE A 102 11.15 3.64 1.32
CA ILE A 102 10.98 4.94 1.97
C ILE A 102 10.86 6.07 0.94
N LEU A 103 11.66 6.02 -0.13
CA LEU A 103 11.67 7.06 -1.14
C LEU A 103 10.62 6.82 -2.23
N PRO A 104 9.95 7.88 -2.75
CA PRO A 104 9.01 7.72 -3.84
C PRO A 104 9.70 7.26 -5.12
N ALA A 105 9.00 6.43 -5.89
CA ALA A 105 9.52 5.85 -7.14
C ALA A 105 10.01 6.88 -8.17
N ALA A 106 9.55 8.13 -8.08
CA ALA A 106 9.96 9.22 -8.95
C ALA A 106 11.39 9.70 -8.72
N VAL A 107 11.93 9.50 -7.51
CA VAL A 107 13.29 9.91 -7.15
C VAL A 107 14.33 9.02 -7.83
N TRP A 108 14.00 7.74 -8.07
CA TRP A 108 14.94 6.77 -8.58
C TRP A 108 15.31 6.98 -10.04
N TYR A 109 16.58 6.74 -10.39
CA TYR A 109 17.07 6.83 -11.76
C TYR A 109 16.70 5.60 -12.58
N ARG A 110 16.54 5.78 -13.89
CA ARG A 110 16.61 4.70 -14.86
C ARG A 110 18.00 4.74 -15.48
N TYR A 111 18.68 3.61 -15.41
CA TYR A 111 19.96 3.42 -16.06
C TYR A 111 19.71 2.76 -17.40
N ARG A 112 20.28 3.36 -18.47
CA ARG A 112 20.28 2.81 -19.82
C ARG A 112 21.68 2.52 -20.22
N GLU A 113 21.93 1.30 -20.67
CA GLU A 113 23.21 0.95 -21.27
C GLU A 113 23.19 1.42 -22.73
N MET A 114 23.92 2.50 -23.00
CA MET A 114 24.09 3.07 -24.32
C MET A 114 25.39 2.54 -24.93
N TRP A 115 25.31 2.12 -26.15
CA TRP A 115 26.44 1.63 -26.92
C TRP A 115 26.82 2.67 -27.98
N ARG A 116 28.12 2.93 -28.12
CA ARG A 116 28.68 3.76 -29.17
C ARG A 116 29.92 3.12 -29.76
N LEU A 117 30.28 3.53 -30.96
CA LEU A 117 31.54 3.14 -31.58
C LEU A 117 32.71 3.70 -30.73
N ALA A 118 33.72 2.84 -30.45
CA ALA A 118 34.90 3.23 -29.69
C ALA A 118 35.93 3.96 -30.56
N ARG A 119 35.93 3.69 -31.86
CA ARG A 119 36.80 4.27 -32.89
C ARG A 119 36.03 4.32 -34.20
N ASP A 120 36.57 5.06 -35.18
CA ASP A 120 36.09 5.00 -36.55
C ASP A 120 36.37 3.60 -37.11
N VAL A 121 35.36 2.73 -37.02
CA VAL A 121 35.44 1.34 -37.51
C VAL A 121 34.70 1.28 -38.83
N LEU A 122 35.38 0.80 -39.88
CA LEU A 122 34.77 0.52 -41.18
C LEU A 122 33.93 -0.75 -41.09
N PRO A 123 32.60 -0.66 -41.23
CA PRO A 123 31.69 -1.82 -41.12
C PRO A 123 32.04 -2.95 -42.10
N GLU A 124 32.64 -2.63 -43.23
CA GLU A 124 33.00 -3.54 -44.32
C GLU A 124 34.10 -4.55 -43.95
N THR A 125 34.86 -4.30 -42.86
CA THR A 125 35.94 -5.19 -42.40
C THR A 125 35.51 -6.21 -41.33
N LEU A 126 34.24 -6.13 -40.91
CA LEU A 126 33.70 -6.92 -39.82
C LEU A 126 32.74 -8.01 -40.32
N PRO A 127 32.54 -9.07 -39.54
CA PRO A 127 31.49 -10.07 -39.80
C PRO A 127 30.11 -9.40 -39.90
N GLU A 128 29.24 -9.92 -40.75
CA GLU A 128 27.98 -9.27 -41.12
C GLU A 128 27.11 -8.79 -39.93
N LYS A 129 27.02 -9.61 -38.86
CA LYS A 129 26.30 -9.25 -37.64
C LYS A 129 26.96 -8.09 -36.88
N GLU A 130 28.27 -8.03 -36.83
CA GLU A 130 29.04 -6.98 -36.19
C GLU A 130 28.98 -5.68 -37.01
N ALA A 131 29.04 -5.81 -38.35
CA ALA A 131 28.88 -4.70 -39.27
C ALA A 131 27.47 -4.09 -39.15
N ALA A 132 26.42 -4.90 -38.99
CA ALA A 132 25.05 -4.42 -38.79
C ALA A 132 24.92 -3.58 -37.50
N VAL A 133 25.54 -4.00 -36.38
CA VAL A 133 25.60 -3.23 -35.13
C VAL A 133 26.29 -1.89 -35.36
N CYS A 134 27.45 -1.90 -36.04
CA CYS A 134 28.22 -0.68 -36.31
C CYS A 134 27.44 0.31 -37.19
N ARG A 135 26.75 -0.17 -38.23
CA ARG A 135 25.90 0.67 -39.08
C ARG A 135 24.81 1.42 -38.30
N LEU A 136 24.13 0.72 -37.39
CA LEU A 136 23.10 1.34 -36.55
C LEU A 136 23.67 2.35 -35.56
N LEU A 137 24.93 2.21 -35.16
CA LEU A 137 25.60 3.11 -34.21
C LEU A 137 26.32 4.29 -34.89
N LEU A 138 26.38 4.32 -36.24
CA LEU A 138 26.91 5.48 -36.99
C LEU A 138 26.05 6.71 -36.81
N ASP A 139 24.73 6.55 -36.70
CA ASP A 139 23.78 7.64 -36.50
C ASP A 139 23.75 8.18 -35.06
N GLY A 140 24.49 7.51 -34.15
CA GLY A 140 24.59 7.92 -32.75
C GLY A 140 24.49 6.76 -31.75
N PRO A 141 24.63 7.03 -30.43
CA PRO A 141 24.52 6.00 -29.40
C PRO A 141 23.13 5.40 -29.32
N MET A 142 23.03 4.07 -29.17
CA MET A 142 21.77 3.35 -29.06
C MET A 142 21.71 2.50 -27.78
N GLU A 143 20.48 2.32 -27.27
CA GLU A 143 20.19 1.50 -26.08
C GLU A 143 20.26 0.01 -26.43
N THR A 144 20.67 -0.84 -25.46
CA THR A 144 20.75 -2.30 -25.63
C THR A 144 19.44 -2.90 -26.16
N GLU A 145 18.28 -2.45 -25.63
CA GLU A 145 16.98 -2.96 -26.02
C GLU A 145 16.58 -2.54 -27.45
N ALA A 146 16.94 -1.34 -27.87
CA ALA A 146 16.72 -0.88 -29.24
C ALA A 146 17.55 -1.72 -30.24
N LEU A 147 18.80 -2.05 -29.89
CA LEU A 147 19.67 -2.92 -30.70
C LEU A 147 19.14 -4.36 -30.77
N LYS A 148 18.59 -4.88 -29.65
CA LYS A 148 17.95 -6.20 -29.64
C LYS A 148 16.69 -6.24 -30.51
N GLN A 149 15.85 -5.21 -30.46
CA GLN A 149 14.67 -5.11 -31.32
C GLN A 149 15.02 -5.09 -32.80
N ALA A 150 16.15 -4.44 -33.16
CA ALA A 150 16.59 -4.36 -34.55
C ALA A 150 17.30 -5.62 -35.05
N LEU A 151 18.03 -6.35 -34.19
CA LEU A 151 18.96 -7.41 -34.60
C LEU A 151 18.70 -8.78 -33.93
N GLY A 152 17.73 -8.89 -33.04
CA GLY A 152 17.34 -10.12 -32.33
C GLY A 152 18.02 -10.29 -30.95
N ASP A 153 17.53 -11.30 -30.18
CA ASP A 153 17.90 -11.51 -28.76
C ASP A 153 19.38 -11.87 -28.53
N ASP A 154 20.05 -12.45 -29.50
CA ASP A 154 21.47 -12.82 -29.42
C ASP A 154 22.41 -11.59 -29.39
N THR A 155 21.90 -10.41 -29.69
CA THR A 155 22.64 -9.14 -29.78
C THR A 155 23.37 -8.79 -28.49
N ALA A 156 22.83 -9.12 -27.33
CA ALA A 156 23.48 -8.82 -26.04
C ALA A 156 24.85 -9.50 -25.84
N LEU A 157 24.98 -10.73 -26.32
CA LEU A 157 26.25 -11.45 -26.28
C LEU A 157 27.25 -10.88 -27.29
N LEU A 158 26.76 -10.50 -28.46
CA LEU A 158 27.54 -9.88 -29.51
C LEU A 158 28.12 -8.54 -29.06
N LEU A 159 27.30 -7.65 -28.47
CA LEU A 159 27.73 -6.36 -27.94
C LEU A 159 28.85 -6.49 -26.91
N ARG A 160 28.75 -7.46 -25.98
CA ARG A 160 29.80 -7.72 -24.99
C ARG A 160 31.11 -8.23 -25.62
N ARG A 161 31.01 -9.01 -26.70
CA ARG A 161 32.19 -9.48 -27.45
C ARG A 161 32.86 -8.31 -28.16
N MET A 162 32.11 -7.45 -28.81
CA MET A 162 32.62 -6.27 -29.49
C MET A 162 33.19 -5.22 -28.50
N GLU A 163 32.63 -5.11 -27.27
CA GLU A 163 33.19 -4.29 -26.19
C GLU A 163 34.58 -4.81 -25.77
N LYS A 164 34.70 -6.13 -25.58
CA LYS A 164 36.00 -6.75 -25.27
C LYS A 164 37.04 -6.60 -26.38
N ALA A 165 36.58 -6.63 -27.63
CA ALA A 165 37.45 -6.39 -28.79
C ALA A 165 37.83 -4.90 -28.95
N GLY A 166 37.26 -3.98 -28.14
CA GLY A 166 37.54 -2.56 -28.24
C GLY A 166 36.85 -1.86 -29.43
N THR A 167 35.90 -2.51 -30.07
CA THR A 167 35.12 -1.95 -31.18
C THR A 167 34.02 -1.03 -30.69
N LEU A 168 33.41 -1.40 -29.56
CA LEU A 168 32.35 -0.61 -28.93
C LEU A 168 32.74 -0.13 -27.55
N CYS A 169 32.23 1.03 -27.19
CA CYS A 169 32.22 1.54 -25.82
C CYS A 169 30.81 1.50 -25.26
N ARG A 170 30.72 1.03 -24.04
CA ARG A 170 29.48 1.06 -23.27
C ARG A 170 29.48 2.25 -22.31
N GLU A 171 28.49 3.10 -22.44
CA GLU A 171 28.24 4.19 -21.52
C GLU A 171 26.95 3.92 -20.75
N THR A 172 26.94 4.21 -19.45
CA THR A 172 25.70 4.16 -18.65
C THR A 172 25.15 5.56 -18.54
N GLU A 173 24.06 5.81 -19.24
CA GLU A 173 23.31 7.06 -19.11
C GLU A 173 22.32 6.92 -17.95
N SER A 174 22.41 7.83 -16.99
CA SER A 174 21.46 7.92 -15.89
C SER A 174 20.44 9.02 -16.18
N ARG A 175 19.15 8.67 -16.16
CA ARG A 175 18.08 9.65 -16.35
C ARG A 175 17.09 9.57 -15.21
N ARG A 176 16.77 10.70 -14.57
CA ARG A 176 15.71 10.77 -13.57
C ARG A 176 14.38 10.35 -14.22
N LYS A 177 13.58 9.54 -13.49
CA LYS A 177 12.25 9.11 -13.96
C LYS A 177 11.30 10.28 -14.15
N VAL A 178 11.46 11.33 -13.35
CA VAL A 178 10.64 12.54 -13.37
C VAL A 178 11.54 13.76 -13.38
N ARG A 179 11.24 14.73 -14.26
CA ARG A 179 11.84 16.06 -14.27
C ARG A 179 10.92 17.04 -13.55
N ASP A 180 11.52 18.07 -12.96
CA ASP A 180 10.78 19.19 -12.39
C ASP A 180 9.96 19.89 -13.48
N LYS A 181 8.77 20.34 -13.13
CA LYS A 181 7.99 21.23 -13.99
C LYS A 181 8.53 22.63 -13.77
N VAL A 182 8.98 23.25 -14.85
CA VAL A 182 9.50 24.60 -14.85
C VAL A 182 8.61 25.43 -15.76
N ASP A 183 8.01 26.46 -15.21
CA ASP A 183 7.32 27.48 -15.98
C ASP A 183 8.29 28.66 -16.19
N VAL A 184 8.30 29.20 -17.39
CA VAL A 184 9.17 30.31 -17.76
C VAL A 184 8.37 31.59 -17.67
N PHE A 185 8.86 32.56 -16.92
CA PHE A 185 8.31 33.89 -16.82
C PHE A 185 9.15 34.87 -17.60
N ALA A 186 8.50 35.78 -18.25
CA ALA A 186 9.13 36.83 -19.05
C ALA A 186 8.83 38.21 -18.43
N LYS A 187 9.82 39.07 -18.34
CA LYS A 187 9.68 40.49 -18.00
C LYS A 187 10.57 41.35 -18.86
N LEU A 188 10.26 42.64 -18.97
CA LEU A 188 11.17 43.56 -19.66
C LEU A 188 12.51 43.64 -18.90
N ALA A 189 13.60 43.51 -19.64
CA ALA A 189 14.97 43.65 -19.12
C ALA A 189 15.46 45.09 -19.09
N VAL A 190 14.84 45.96 -19.93
CA VAL A 190 15.17 47.36 -20.13
C VAL A 190 13.89 48.21 -20.07
N PRO A 191 13.99 49.53 -19.84
CA PRO A 191 12.84 50.43 -19.92
C PRO A 191 12.09 50.31 -21.27
N VAL A 192 10.77 50.61 -21.27
CA VAL A 192 9.86 50.40 -22.38
C VAL A 192 10.33 51.12 -23.66
N GLU A 193 10.82 52.37 -23.52
CA GLU A 193 11.32 53.17 -24.66
C GLU A 193 12.50 52.46 -25.32
N GLN A 194 13.46 52.02 -24.54
CA GLN A 194 14.64 51.28 -25.01
C GLN A 194 14.27 49.92 -25.60
N ALA A 195 13.30 49.21 -24.97
CA ALA A 195 12.78 47.94 -25.50
C ALA A 195 12.16 48.12 -26.91
N LEU A 196 11.41 49.21 -27.12
CA LEU A 196 10.82 49.54 -28.41
C LEU A 196 11.83 49.93 -29.49
N GLU A 197 12.99 50.50 -29.11
CA GLU A 197 14.11 50.80 -30.02
C GLU A 197 14.85 49.53 -30.46
N LEU A 198 15.02 48.56 -29.54
CA LEU A 198 15.66 47.26 -29.84
C LEU A 198 14.80 46.37 -30.74
N VAL A 199 13.51 46.64 -30.81
CA VAL A 199 12.56 45.89 -31.64
C VAL A 199 12.28 46.64 -32.94
N GLY A 200 12.52 45.99 -34.08
CA GLY A 200 12.31 46.57 -35.39
C GLY A 200 10.88 47.10 -35.59
N LYS A 201 10.76 48.26 -36.29
CA LYS A 201 9.45 48.92 -36.51
C LYS A 201 8.42 48.03 -37.19
N THR A 202 8.84 47.06 -38.00
CA THR A 202 8.00 46.09 -38.72
C THR A 202 7.71 44.81 -37.95
N ALA A 203 8.38 44.58 -36.83
CA ALA A 203 8.24 43.36 -36.04
C ALA A 203 7.01 43.39 -35.10
N ARG A 204 5.82 43.40 -35.70
CA ARG A 204 4.52 43.58 -35.03
C ARG A 204 4.37 42.70 -33.75
N ARG A 205 4.64 41.39 -33.86
CA ARG A 205 4.45 40.46 -32.72
C ARG A 205 5.41 40.72 -31.56
N GLN A 206 6.66 41.13 -31.86
CA GLN A 206 7.63 41.50 -30.83
C GLN A 206 7.21 42.77 -30.08
N ARG A 207 6.66 43.76 -30.81
CA ARG A 207 6.11 44.97 -30.20
C ARG A 207 4.87 44.72 -29.33
N GLU A 208 3.99 43.81 -29.75
CA GLU A 208 2.84 43.38 -28.95
C GLU A 208 3.30 42.75 -27.63
N VAL A 209 4.36 41.90 -27.62
CA VAL A 209 4.97 41.32 -26.43
C VAL A 209 5.52 42.41 -25.51
N VAL A 210 6.27 43.40 -26.07
CA VAL A 210 6.82 44.51 -25.26
C VAL A 210 5.71 45.33 -24.62
N ALA A 211 4.66 45.68 -25.41
CA ALA A 211 3.52 46.44 -24.91
C ALA A 211 2.75 45.69 -23.82
N PHE A 212 2.55 44.40 -23.99
CA PHE A 212 1.85 43.55 -22.99
C PHE A 212 2.63 43.48 -21.67
N LEU A 213 3.95 43.23 -21.76
CA LEU A 213 4.82 43.17 -20.58
C LEU A 213 4.96 44.54 -19.87
N ALA A 214 4.89 45.65 -20.64
CA ALA A 214 4.89 47.00 -20.07
C ALA A 214 3.65 47.29 -19.22
N GLN A 215 2.48 46.75 -19.62
CA GLN A 215 1.23 46.96 -18.91
C GLN A 215 1.04 45.99 -17.76
N ASN A 216 1.45 44.72 -17.91
CA ASN A 216 1.12 43.63 -17.01
C ASN A 216 2.31 43.16 -16.14
N GLY A 217 3.53 43.67 -16.42
CA GLY A 217 4.73 43.24 -15.71
C GLY A 217 5.18 41.83 -16.07
N GLU A 218 5.77 41.14 -15.07
CA GLU A 218 6.24 39.76 -15.23
C GLU A 218 5.08 38.81 -15.53
N THR A 219 5.14 38.10 -16.65
CA THR A 219 4.05 37.23 -17.14
C THR A 219 4.57 35.85 -17.53
N GLY A 220 3.79 34.80 -17.26
CA GLY A 220 4.11 33.43 -17.69
C GLY A 220 4.19 33.29 -19.21
N MET A 221 5.15 32.51 -19.71
CA MET A 221 5.37 32.31 -21.17
C MET A 221 4.11 31.85 -21.89
N HIS A 222 3.31 30.98 -21.31
CA HIS A 222 2.07 30.47 -21.90
C HIS A 222 1.05 31.61 -22.11
N ASP A 223 0.80 32.37 -21.05
CA ASP A 223 -0.19 33.47 -21.09
C ASP A 223 0.28 34.60 -22.00
N LEU A 224 1.57 34.93 -21.95
CA LEU A 224 2.17 35.90 -22.81
C LEU A 224 1.99 35.52 -24.30
N CYS A 225 2.26 34.27 -24.67
CA CYS A 225 2.03 33.77 -26.01
C CYS A 225 0.55 33.76 -26.40
N TYR A 226 -0.31 33.39 -25.48
CA TYR A 226 -1.76 33.35 -25.72
C TYR A 226 -2.35 34.74 -25.98
N PHE A 227 -2.07 35.71 -25.12
CA PHE A 227 -2.65 37.04 -25.22
C PHE A 227 -2.02 37.89 -26.36
N THR A 228 -0.74 37.68 -26.67
CA THR A 228 -0.07 38.44 -27.73
C THR A 228 -0.10 37.73 -29.08
N GLY A 229 -0.48 36.47 -29.15
CA GLY A 229 -0.37 35.61 -30.33
C GLY A 229 1.08 35.44 -30.83
N ALA A 230 2.07 35.74 -30.00
CA ALA A 230 3.49 35.51 -30.30
C ALA A 230 3.87 34.04 -30.05
N SER A 231 4.79 33.52 -30.85
CA SER A 231 5.35 32.19 -30.59
C SER A 231 6.40 32.24 -29.46
N ARG A 232 6.62 31.10 -28.75
CA ARG A 232 7.70 30.99 -27.77
C ARG A 232 9.05 31.38 -28.34
N LYS A 233 9.37 31.01 -29.58
CA LYS A 233 10.60 31.42 -30.29
C LYS A 233 10.73 32.94 -30.43
N THR A 234 9.61 33.65 -30.62
CA THR A 234 9.61 35.12 -30.69
C THR A 234 10.04 35.73 -29.35
N VAL A 235 9.56 35.20 -28.26
CA VAL A 235 9.94 35.70 -26.92
C VAL A 235 11.39 35.32 -26.57
N GLU A 236 11.84 34.11 -26.94
CA GLU A 236 13.23 33.68 -26.77
C GLU A 236 14.19 34.55 -27.59
N LEU A 237 13.82 34.99 -28.79
CA LEU A 237 14.61 35.96 -29.58
C LEU A 237 14.69 37.33 -28.89
N LEU A 238 13.60 37.80 -28.26
CA LEU A 238 13.60 39.01 -27.47
C LEU A 238 14.49 38.90 -26.21
N ALA A 239 14.63 37.70 -25.67
CA ALA A 239 15.57 37.44 -24.58
C ALA A 239 17.03 37.44 -25.07
N LEU A 240 17.30 36.85 -26.23
CA LEU A 240 18.64 36.83 -26.82
C LEU A 240 19.16 38.24 -27.19
N ASN A 241 18.27 39.16 -27.61
CA ASN A 241 18.66 40.54 -27.92
C ASN A 241 18.63 41.49 -26.69
N GLY A 242 18.37 40.96 -25.49
CA GLY A 242 18.39 41.71 -24.24
C GLY A 242 17.14 42.58 -23.97
N THR A 243 16.09 42.48 -24.76
CA THR A 243 14.83 43.21 -24.55
C THR A 243 14.00 42.63 -23.40
N VAL A 244 13.99 41.31 -23.29
CA VAL A 244 13.23 40.55 -22.28
C VAL A 244 14.20 39.70 -21.48
N SER A 245 13.99 39.59 -20.15
CA SER A 245 14.64 38.61 -19.30
C SER A 245 13.70 37.44 -19.04
N LEU A 246 14.21 36.23 -19.20
CA LEU A 246 13.48 35.01 -18.90
C LEU A 246 13.93 34.48 -17.52
N ARG A 247 12.98 34.18 -16.69
CA ARG A 247 13.19 33.54 -15.38
C ARG A 247 12.48 32.20 -15.35
N GLU A 248 13.21 31.15 -15.09
CA GLU A 248 12.65 29.84 -14.86
C GLU A 248 12.21 29.75 -13.40
N GLN A 249 10.96 29.35 -13.20
CA GLN A 249 10.41 29.10 -11.87
C GLN A 249 9.87 27.69 -11.82
N GLU A 250 10.31 26.94 -10.83
CA GLU A 250 9.76 25.61 -10.57
C GLU A 250 8.31 25.76 -10.10
N THR A 251 7.41 24.98 -10.69
CA THR A 251 5.98 24.95 -10.37
C THR A 251 5.55 23.52 -10.10
N TYR A 252 4.50 23.35 -9.27
CA TYR A 252 3.97 22.04 -8.94
C TYR A 252 2.79 21.67 -9.82
N ARG A 253 2.69 20.37 -10.15
CA ARG A 253 1.53 19.79 -10.81
C ARG A 253 0.51 19.48 -9.74
N ILE A 254 -0.29 20.45 -9.33
CA ILE A 254 -1.37 20.28 -8.37
C ILE A 254 -2.64 19.95 -9.15
N THR A 255 -3.25 18.81 -8.85
CA THR A 255 -4.57 18.49 -9.40
C THR A 255 -5.59 19.38 -8.71
N GLU A 256 -6.26 20.26 -9.45
CA GLU A 256 -7.34 21.09 -8.94
C GLU A 256 -8.44 20.20 -8.36
N ASN A 257 -8.81 20.47 -7.12
CA ASN A 257 -9.89 19.76 -6.46
C ASN A 257 -11.23 20.24 -7.05
N ARG A 258 -11.87 19.40 -7.84
CA ARG A 258 -13.15 19.72 -8.53
C ARG A 258 -14.34 19.84 -7.59
N TYR A 259 -14.16 19.50 -6.31
CA TYR A 259 -15.22 19.58 -5.30
C TYR A 259 -15.05 20.85 -4.45
N ALA A 260 -15.92 21.83 -4.66
CA ALA A 260 -16.00 23.03 -3.81
C ALA A 260 -16.75 22.68 -2.53
N VAL A 261 -16.03 22.28 -1.50
CA VAL A 261 -16.57 22.11 -0.14
C VAL A 261 -16.19 23.36 0.67
N LYS A 262 -17.17 23.98 1.32
CA LYS A 262 -16.88 25.06 2.27
C LYS A 262 -16.48 24.46 3.63
N ALA A 263 -15.46 25.02 4.26
CA ALA A 263 -15.15 24.68 5.63
C ALA A 263 -16.28 25.16 6.56
N GLU A 264 -16.95 24.23 7.20
CA GLU A 264 -17.96 24.54 8.22
C GLU A 264 -17.28 24.67 9.59
N SER A 265 -17.88 25.48 10.49
CA SER A 265 -17.39 25.55 11.86
C SER A 265 -17.58 24.19 12.55
N ILE A 266 -16.49 23.60 13.06
CA ILE A 266 -16.54 22.33 13.76
C ILE A 266 -17.01 22.57 15.19
N THR A 267 -18.18 22.04 15.53
CA THR A 267 -18.68 21.98 16.90
C THR A 267 -18.60 20.55 17.40
N LEU A 268 -17.76 20.32 18.41
CA LEU A 268 -17.66 19.02 19.05
C LEU A 268 -18.76 18.91 20.12
N ASN A 269 -19.34 17.70 20.25
CA ASN A 269 -20.20 17.42 21.41
C ASN A 269 -19.34 17.14 22.66
N ASP A 270 -19.96 17.06 23.83
CA ASP A 270 -19.25 16.93 25.12
C ASP A 270 -18.30 15.72 25.16
N GLU A 271 -18.72 14.56 24.62
CA GLU A 271 -17.89 13.36 24.57
C GLU A 271 -16.70 13.54 23.63
N GLN A 272 -16.90 14.15 22.47
CA GLN A 272 -15.84 14.46 21.51
C GLN A 272 -14.88 15.51 22.03
N GLN A 273 -15.38 16.52 22.75
CA GLN A 273 -14.58 17.58 23.36
C GLN A 273 -13.63 17.01 24.41
N GLN A 274 -14.14 16.16 25.31
CA GLN A 274 -13.32 15.51 26.33
C GLN A 274 -12.21 14.65 25.70
N VAL A 275 -12.59 13.83 24.71
CA VAL A 275 -11.63 12.99 23.96
C VAL A 275 -10.58 13.82 23.24
N TYR A 276 -10.99 14.92 22.62
CA TYR A 276 -10.09 15.87 21.96
C TYR A 276 -9.07 16.44 22.95
N GLU A 277 -9.52 16.92 24.11
CA GLU A 277 -8.64 17.51 25.15
C GLU A 277 -7.63 16.49 25.69
N ASP A 278 -8.09 15.28 26.00
CA ASP A 278 -7.25 14.19 26.48
C ASP A 278 -6.14 13.82 25.47
N ILE A 279 -6.51 13.66 24.19
CA ILE A 279 -5.54 13.32 23.13
C ILE A 279 -4.59 14.48 22.86
N LEU A 280 -5.10 15.72 22.86
CA LEU A 280 -4.27 16.90 22.65
C LEU A 280 -3.22 17.05 23.77
N GLN A 281 -3.62 16.90 25.02
CA GLN A 281 -2.69 16.94 26.15
C GLN A 281 -1.58 15.88 26.01
N GLN A 282 -1.96 14.67 25.57
CA GLN A 282 -1.00 13.60 25.34
C GLN A 282 -0.03 13.95 24.19
N ALA A 283 -0.53 14.47 23.06
CA ALA A 283 0.28 14.85 21.92
C ALA A 283 1.27 16.00 22.26
N LEU A 284 0.86 16.90 23.12
CA LEU A 284 1.69 18.02 23.59
C LEU A 284 2.71 17.64 24.68
N SER A 285 2.57 16.47 25.30
CA SER A 285 3.50 16.01 26.34
C SER A 285 4.94 15.74 25.83
N GLY A 286 5.14 15.65 24.51
CA GLY A 286 6.42 15.28 23.89
C GLY A 286 6.84 13.82 24.14
N LYS A 287 5.97 13.01 24.75
CA LYS A 287 6.21 11.61 25.00
C LYS A 287 5.56 10.75 23.93
N ALA A 288 6.36 9.93 23.27
CA ALA A 288 5.84 8.95 22.33
C ALA A 288 4.85 7.99 23.01
N GLY A 289 3.78 7.64 22.32
CA GLY A 289 2.81 6.69 22.83
C GLY A 289 1.71 6.39 21.79
N VAL A 290 0.83 5.45 22.14
CA VAL A 290 -0.29 5.05 21.29
C VAL A 290 -1.60 5.29 22.03
N THR A 291 -2.57 5.86 21.34
CA THR A 291 -3.95 6.00 21.82
C THR A 291 -4.90 5.29 20.87
N LEU A 292 -5.72 4.40 21.38
CA LEU A 292 -6.86 3.83 20.66
C LEU A 292 -8.07 4.74 20.84
N LEU A 293 -8.55 5.34 19.75
CA LEU A 293 -9.84 6.02 19.69
C LEU A 293 -10.89 5.04 19.16
N GLN A 294 -11.57 4.38 20.06
CA GLN A 294 -12.66 3.50 19.71
C GLN A 294 -13.97 4.28 19.68
N GLY A 295 -14.64 4.31 18.52
CA GLY A 295 -15.90 5.03 18.39
C GLY A 295 -16.85 4.33 17.44
N VAL A 296 -18.12 4.23 17.79
CA VAL A 296 -19.14 3.62 16.92
C VAL A 296 -19.14 4.25 15.51
N THR A 297 -19.65 3.51 14.53
CA THR A 297 -19.77 4.03 13.16
C THR A 297 -20.61 5.30 13.15
N GLY A 298 -20.08 6.39 12.58
CA GLY A 298 -20.77 7.70 12.58
C GLY A 298 -20.62 8.50 13.87
N SER A 299 -19.67 8.16 14.77
CA SER A 299 -19.39 8.92 16.01
C SER A 299 -18.64 10.25 15.78
N GLY A 300 -18.26 10.57 14.53
CA GLY A 300 -17.55 11.81 14.23
C GLY A 300 -16.05 11.80 14.53
N LYS A 301 -15.38 10.65 14.54
CA LYS A 301 -13.91 10.53 14.73
C LYS A 301 -13.13 11.52 13.85
N THR A 302 -13.52 11.67 12.59
CA THR A 302 -12.87 12.58 11.64
C THR A 302 -12.89 14.04 12.09
N LEU A 303 -13.97 14.50 12.77
CA LEU A 303 -14.03 15.84 13.33
C LEU A 303 -12.99 16.06 14.42
N VAL A 304 -12.80 15.05 15.27
CA VAL A 304 -11.75 15.06 16.31
C VAL A 304 -10.37 15.15 15.66
N TYR A 305 -10.12 14.39 14.58
CA TYR A 305 -8.84 14.45 13.85
C TYR A 305 -8.58 15.84 13.28
N ILE A 306 -9.58 16.47 12.65
CA ILE A 306 -9.44 17.80 12.06
C ILE A 306 -9.15 18.83 13.16
N ARG A 307 -9.86 18.79 14.29
CA ARG A 307 -9.62 19.71 15.42
C ARG A 307 -8.22 19.53 16.03
N LEU A 308 -7.77 18.28 16.21
CA LEU A 308 -6.40 17.98 16.66
C LEU A 308 -5.35 18.52 15.68
N ALA A 309 -5.58 18.33 14.38
CA ALA A 309 -4.67 18.81 13.34
C ALA A 309 -4.61 20.34 13.32
N GLN A 310 -5.75 21.05 13.43
CA GLN A 310 -5.78 22.51 13.52
C GLN A 310 -4.96 23.05 14.69
N GLU A 311 -5.14 22.47 15.87
CA GLU A 311 -4.46 22.94 17.08
C GLU A 311 -2.94 22.65 17.04
N LEU A 312 -2.56 21.44 16.56
CA LEU A 312 -1.16 21.07 16.43
C LEU A 312 -0.44 21.91 15.38
N LEU A 313 -1.08 22.17 14.25
CA LEU A 313 -0.56 23.05 13.20
C LEU A 313 -0.34 24.48 13.74
N HIS A 314 -1.31 25.03 14.48
CA HIS A 314 -1.19 26.34 15.10
C HIS A 314 0.01 26.43 16.08
N ARG A 315 0.42 25.30 16.65
CA ARG A 315 1.60 25.17 17.51
C ARG A 315 2.88 24.78 16.76
N GLY A 316 2.87 24.84 15.44
CA GLY A 316 4.03 24.52 14.58
C GLY A 316 4.38 23.02 14.53
N ARG A 317 3.43 22.12 14.84
CA ARG A 317 3.65 20.68 14.77
C ARG A 317 2.92 20.09 13.55
N SER A 318 3.62 19.25 12.82
CA SER A 318 3.06 18.58 11.65
C SER A 318 2.18 17.39 12.02
N VAL A 319 1.21 17.08 11.16
CA VAL A 319 0.26 15.98 11.36
C VAL A 319 0.21 15.08 10.13
N MET A 320 0.22 13.77 10.36
CA MET A 320 0.03 12.78 9.32
C MET A 320 -1.27 12.03 9.56
N ILE A 321 -2.10 11.92 8.53
CA ILE A 321 -3.39 11.21 8.57
C ILE A 321 -3.36 10.11 7.52
N LEU A 322 -3.33 8.87 7.99
CA LEU A 322 -3.38 7.68 7.16
C LEU A 322 -4.81 7.16 7.12
N VAL A 323 -5.27 6.90 5.90
CA VAL A 323 -6.59 6.34 5.63
C VAL A 323 -6.47 5.14 4.69
N PRO A 324 -7.38 4.15 4.76
CA PRO A 324 -7.43 3.08 3.77
C PRO A 324 -7.63 3.62 2.36
N GLU A 325 -7.08 2.96 1.33
CA GLU A 325 -7.19 3.41 -0.07
C GLU A 325 -8.66 3.68 -0.49
N ILE A 326 -9.57 2.83 -0.04
CA ILE A 326 -11.00 2.92 -0.37
C ILE A 326 -11.69 4.08 0.38
N ALA A 327 -11.17 4.49 1.54
CA ALA A 327 -11.72 5.60 2.33
C ALA A 327 -11.23 6.97 1.84
N LEU A 328 -10.16 7.01 1.05
CA LEU A 328 -9.62 8.26 0.49
C LEU A 328 -10.46 8.70 -0.72
N THR A 329 -11.68 9.12 -0.44
CA THR A 329 -12.60 9.62 -1.46
C THR A 329 -12.28 11.06 -1.85
N PRO A 330 -12.67 11.52 -3.06
CA PRO A 330 -12.56 12.93 -3.45
C PRO A 330 -13.24 13.88 -2.47
N GLN A 331 -14.37 13.47 -1.86
CA GLN A 331 -15.08 14.23 -0.84
C GLN A 331 -14.24 14.41 0.44
N MET A 332 -13.56 13.34 0.90
CA MET A 332 -12.66 13.43 2.06
C MET A 332 -11.48 14.34 1.76
N MET A 333 -10.85 14.20 0.59
CA MET A 333 -9.76 15.07 0.16
C MET A 333 -10.21 16.53 0.10
N ALA A 334 -11.38 16.81 -0.52
CA ALA A 334 -11.95 18.15 -0.60
C ALA A 334 -12.21 18.74 0.79
N ARG A 335 -12.73 17.94 1.72
CA ARG A 335 -12.99 18.37 3.10
C ARG A 335 -11.71 18.80 3.80
N PHE A 336 -10.63 18.00 3.74
CA PHE A 336 -9.37 18.39 4.36
C PHE A 336 -8.76 19.62 3.67
N THR A 337 -8.79 19.71 2.37
CA THR A 337 -8.33 20.89 1.62
C THR A 337 -9.13 22.14 1.99
N ALA A 338 -10.44 22.02 2.24
CA ALA A 338 -11.28 23.14 2.68
C ALA A 338 -10.86 23.71 4.05
N TYR A 339 -10.43 22.83 4.99
CA TYR A 339 -9.97 23.28 6.31
C TYR A 339 -8.53 23.80 6.36
N PHE A 340 -7.66 23.27 5.52
CA PHE A 340 -6.21 23.48 5.67
C PHE A 340 -5.55 24.08 4.43
N GLY A 341 -6.27 24.24 3.31
CA GLY A 341 -5.74 24.84 2.09
C GLY A 341 -4.46 24.19 1.59
N ASP A 342 -3.46 25.01 1.33
CA ASP A 342 -2.16 24.57 0.81
C ASP A 342 -1.27 23.86 1.85
N GLU A 343 -1.65 23.88 3.12
CA GLU A 343 -0.94 23.13 4.17
C GLU A 343 -1.07 21.61 4.01
N VAL A 344 -2.02 21.13 3.18
CA VAL A 344 -2.24 19.69 2.93
C VAL A 344 -1.46 19.21 1.72
N ALA A 345 -0.73 18.12 1.91
CA ALA A 345 -0.19 17.31 0.83
C ALA A 345 -0.94 15.97 0.75
N LEU A 346 -1.36 15.59 -0.46
CA LEU A 346 -2.08 14.35 -0.73
C LEU A 346 -1.12 13.29 -1.26
N LEU A 347 -1.12 12.08 -0.67
CA LEU A 347 -0.25 10.97 -1.10
C LEU A 347 -1.04 9.66 -1.23
N HIS A 348 -1.38 9.26 -2.46
CA HIS A 348 -2.11 8.01 -2.73
C HIS A 348 -1.71 7.37 -4.07
N SER A 349 -2.16 6.14 -4.29
CA SER A 349 -1.83 5.34 -5.48
C SER A 349 -2.38 5.94 -6.78
N GLY A 350 -3.51 6.64 -6.74
CA GLY A 350 -4.13 7.28 -7.90
C GLY A 350 -3.41 8.52 -8.45
N LEU A 351 -2.46 9.11 -7.71
CA LEU A 351 -1.64 10.20 -8.22
C LEU A 351 -0.65 9.72 -9.28
N ARG A 352 -0.47 10.53 -10.33
CA ARG A 352 0.60 10.32 -11.30
C ARG A 352 1.97 10.40 -10.61
N LEU A 353 2.96 9.71 -11.16
CA LEU A 353 4.31 9.68 -10.60
C LEU A 353 4.90 11.10 -10.43
N THR A 354 4.60 12.00 -11.37
CA THR A 354 5.01 13.40 -11.35
C THR A 354 4.35 14.21 -10.24
N GLU A 355 3.05 14.04 -10.05
CA GLU A 355 2.28 14.71 -8.99
C GLU A 355 2.76 14.26 -7.61
N ARG A 356 2.96 12.93 -7.44
CA ARG A 356 3.49 12.35 -6.20
C ARG A 356 4.87 12.88 -5.86
N TYR A 357 5.71 13.11 -6.87
CA TYR A 357 7.03 13.71 -6.68
C TYR A 357 6.94 15.18 -6.25
N ASP A 358 6.02 15.94 -6.85
CA ASP A 358 5.81 17.35 -6.49
C ASP A 358 5.27 17.47 -5.06
N GLN A 359 4.32 16.61 -4.63
CA GLN A 359 3.86 16.56 -3.23
C GLN A 359 5.00 16.21 -2.26
N PHE A 360 5.84 15.24 -2.61
CA PHE A 360 7.00 14.87 -1.81
C PHE A 360 7.97 16.05 -1.61
N LYS A 361 8.22 16.85 -2.65
CA LYS A 361 9.06 18.04 -2.57
C LYS A 361 8.45 19.11 -1.66
N ARG A 362 7.15 19.38 -1.79
CA ARG A 362 6.42 20.33 -0.93
C ARG A 362 6.57 19.98 0.55
N ILE A 363 6.35 18.71 0.89
CA ILE A 363 6.50 18.23 2.27
C ILE A 363 7.95 18.40 2.73
N ARG A 364 8.92 18.02 1.91
CA ARG A 364 10.35 18.07 2.27
C ARG A 364 10.86 19.48 2.47
N ARG A 365 10.36 20.44 1.69
CA ARG A 365 10.68 21.88 1.80
C ARG A 365 9.98 22.55 2.98
N GLY A 366 9.00 21.89 3.60
CA GLY A 366 8.21 22.47 4.68
C GLY A 366 7.12 23.42 4.17
N GLU A 367 6.64 23.21 2.94
CA GLU A 367 5.54 23.96 2.34
C GLU A 367 4.17 23.30 2.62
N ALA A 368 4.19 22.09 3.16
CA ALA A 368 3.01 21.38 3.63
C ALA A 368 3.31 20.68 4.95
N HIS A 369 2.47 20.92 5.93
CA HIS A 369 2.63 20.42 7.30
C HIS A 369 1.60 19.33 7.66
N ILE A 370 0.61 19.12 6.81
CA ILE A 370 -0.37 18.02 6.93
C ILE A 370 -0.21 17.08 5.75
N VAL A 371 -0.07 15.79 6.03
CA VAL A 371 -0.08 14.74 5.02
C VAL A 371 -1.36 13.93 5.20
N LEU A 372 -2.19 13.90 4.17
CA LEU A 372 -3.32 12.97 4.05
C LEU A 372 -2.99 11.93 3.00
N GLY A 373 -3.02 10.67 3.35
CA GLY A 373 -2.70 9.65 2.35
C GLY A 373 -2.95 8.21 2.79
N THR A 374 -2.60 7.30 1.89
CA THR A 374 -2.75 5.86 2.12
C THR A 374 -1.50 5.27 2.77
N ARG A 375 -1.40 3.96 2.87
CA ARG A 375 -0.30 3.22 3.51
C ARG A 375 1.09 3.81 3.26
N SER A 376 1.44 4.12 2.02
CA SER A 376 2.77 4.63 1.66
C SER A 376 3.06 6.04 2.17
N ALA A 377 2.04 6.82 2.51
CA ALA A 377 2.19 8.15 3.08
C ALA A 377 2.91 8.13 4.44
N VAL A 378 2.97 6.98 5.12
CA VAL A 378 3.73 6.80 6.35
C VAL A 378 5.22 7.13 6.22
N PHE A 379 5.76 7.14 4.99
CA PHE A 379 7.14 7.51 4.68
C PHE A 379 7.32 8.98 4.26
N ALA A 380 6.26 9.78 4.24
CA ALA A 380 6.36 11.19 3.87
C ALA A 380 7.40 11.92 4.74
N PRO A 381 8.27 12.78 4.15
CA PRO A 381 9.38 13.42 4.86
C PRO A 381 8.93 14.62 5.69
N LEU A 382 7.86 14.47 6.48
CA LEU A 382 7.38 15.46 7.43
C LEU A 382 8.40 15.68 8.54
N ARG A 383 8.55 16.94 8.93
CA ARG A 383 9.38 17.37 10.07
C ARG A 383 8.47 17.69 11.26
N ASP A 384 9.01 17.58 12.45
CA ASP A 384 8.35 18.01 13.72
C ASP A 384 6.95 17.42 13.90
N ILE A 385 6.83 16.13 13.66
CA ILE A 385 5.56 15.41 13.76
C ILE A 385 5.05 15.47 15.21
N GLY A 386 3.82 15.94 15.40
CA GLY A 386 3.12 15.91 16.68
C GLY A 386 2.16 14.75 16.82
N LEU A 387 1.53 14.36 15.69
CA LEU A 387 0.51 13.34 15.68
C LEU A 387 0.56 12.55 14.36
N ILE A 388 0.46 11.24 14.46
CA ILE A 388 0.12 10.36 13.33
C ILE A 388 -1.24 9.75 13.64
N VAL A 389 -2.23 9.99 12.78
CA VAL A 389 -3.55 9.38 12.85
C VAL A 389 -3.59 8.21 11.86
N MET A 390 -4.15 7.10 12.27
CA MET A 390 -4.41 5.94 11.44
C MET A 390 -5.89 5.60 11.57
N ASP A 391 -6.69 6.00 10.59
CA ASP A 391 -8.13 5.76 10.62
C ASP A 391 -8.45 4.36 10.10
N GLU A 392 -9.53 3.75 10.62
CA GLU A 392 -9.90 2.34 10.34
C GLU A 392 -8.67 1.40 10.46
N GLU A 393 -7.98 1.45 11.61
CA GLU A 393 -6.69 0.79 11.85
C GLU A 393 -6.69 -0.73 11.63
N GLN A 394 -7.88 -1.35 11.66
CA GLN A 394 -8.09 -2.77 11.41
C GLN A 394 -8.02 -3.16 9.93
N GLU A 395 -7.91 -2.19 9.03
CA GLU A 395 -7.92 -2.45 7.59
C GLU A 395 -6.62 -3.09 7.09
N GLY A 396 -6.77 -4.20 6.35
CA GLY A 396 -5.63 -4.94 5.81
C GLY A 396 -4.82 -4.18 4.76
N SER A 397 -5.37 -3.11 4.17
CA SER A 397 -4.65 -2.29 3.18
C SER A 397 -3.42 -1.57 3.76
N TYR A 398 -3.27 -1.53 5.08
CA TYR A 398 -2.08 -1.02 5.75
C TYR A 398 -0.90 -1.99 5.75
N GLU A 399 -1.09 -3.23 5.34
CA GLU A 399 -0.03 -4.21 5.12
C GLU A 399 0.50 -4.16 3.69
N SER A 400 1.82 -4.27 3.52
CA SER A 400 2.45 -4.34 2.20
C SER A 400 2.48 -5.78 1.71
N GLU A 401 1.90 -6.05 0.54
CA GLU A 401 1.93 -7.36 -0.10
C GLU A 401 3.27 -7.66 -0.80
N THR A 402 4.11 -6.66 -0.98
CA THR A 402 5.42 -6.78 -1.63
C THR A 402 6.53 -6.51 -0.64
N SER A 403 7.68 -7.18 -0.83
CA SER A 403 8.84 -7.00 0.04
C SER A 403 9.42 -5.58 -0.04
N PRO A 404 9.73 -4.98 1.10
CA PRO A 404 9.51 -5.47 2.47
C PRO A 404 8.02 -5.45 2.85
N CYS A 405 7.53 -6.57 3.37
CA CYS A 405 6.15 -6.73 3.82
C CYS A 405 5.95 -6.02 5.16
N TYR A 406 5.86 -4.70 5.14
CA TYR A 406 5.69 -3.87 6.33
C TYR A 406 4.23 -3.58 6.63
N HIS A 407 3.92 -3.36 7.91
CA HIS A 407 2.67 -2.79 8.35
C HIS A 407 2.86 -1.31 8.68
N ALA A 408 2.01 -0.42 8.12
CA ALA A 408 2.12 1.04 8.33
C ALA A 408 2.05 1.44 9.81
N ARG A 409 1.30 0.72 10.65
CA ARG A 409 1.22 0.94 12.10
C ARG A 409 2.58 0.79 12.79
N ASP A 410 3.38 -0.20 12.39
CA ASP A 410 4.69 -0.41 12.99
C ASP A 410 5.68 0.69 12.59
N ILE A 411 5.63 1.13 11.33
CA ILE A 411 6.40 2.28 10.85
C ILE A 411 5.98 3.55 11.58
N ALA A 412 4.66 3.79 11.71
CA ALA A 412 4.12 4.94 12.44
C ALA A 412 4.57 4.96 13.92
N LYS A 413 4.51 3.80 14.62
CA LYS A 413 5.03 3.66 15.99
C LYS A 413 6.51 4.03 16.08
N TYR A 414 7.33 3.51 15.15
CA TYR A 414 8.75 3.81 15.14
C TYR A 414 9.01 5.29 14.89
N ARG A 415 8.30 5.92 13.96
CA ARG A 415 8.40 7.36 13.71
C ARG A 415 7.97 8.20 14.91
N CYS A 416 6.84 7.86 15.52
CA CYS A 416 6.41 8.53 16.75
C CYS A 416 7.46 8.44 17.87
N LEU A 417 8.12 7.29 18.00
CA LEU A 417 9.20 7.11 18.97
C LEU A 417 10.41 8.02 18.68
N GLN A 418 10.75 8.19 17.39
CA GLN A 418 11.85 9.10 16.99
C GLN A 418 11.53 10.58 17.20
N GLU A 419 10.27 10.98 17.09
CA GLU A 419 9.82 12.38 17.10
C GLU A 419 9.23 12.82 18.44
N GLY A 420 9.05 11.92 19.42
CA GLY A 420 8.27 12.20 20.62
C GLY A 420 6.80 12.49 20.30
N ALA A 421 6.26 11.87 19.24
CA ALA A 421 4.92 12.11 18.74
C ALA A 421 3.91 11.07 19.25
N ARG A 422 2.62 11.34 19.05
CA ARG A 422 1.53 10.43 19.40
C ARG A 422 1.02 9.67 18.16
N LEU A 423 0.78 8.36 18.31
CA LEU A 423 0.03 7.57 17.34
C LEU A 423 -1.40 7.42 17.81
N LEU A 424 -2.37 7.89 17.01
CA LEU A 424 -3.80 7.76 17.22
C LEU A 424 -4.36 6.70 16.29
N LEU A 425 -4.82 5.59 16.85
CA LEU A 425 -5.46 4.50 16.13
C LEU A 425 -6.96 4.65 16.22
N GLY A 426 -7.63 5.01 15.14
CA GLY A 426 -9.07 5.19 15.09
C GLY A 426 -9.80 3.99 14.52
N SER A 427 -10.81 3.48 15.22
CA SER A 427 -11.61 2.36 14.73
C SER A 427 -12.98 2.28 15.43
N ALA A 428 -13.96 1.72 14.75
CA ALA A 428 -15.19 1.25 15.38
C ALA A 428 -15.02 -0.18 15.92
N THR A 429 -14.21 -0.96 15.24
CA THR A 429 -13.94 -2.37 15.50
C THR A 429 -12.42 -2.59 15.49
N PRO A 430 -11.70 -2.15 16.53
CA PRO A 430 -10.24 -2.23 16.57
C PRO A 430 -9.74 -3.67 16.41
N THR A 431 -8.49 -3.83 15.97
CA THR A 431 -7.87 -5.16 15.94
C THR A 431 -7.79 -5.72 17.35
N VAL A 432 -7.91 -7.04 17.47
CA VAL A 432 -7.85 -7.74 18.78
C VAL A 432 -6.52 -7.45 19.47
N GLU A 433 -5.42 -7.33 18.70
CA GLU A 433 -4.12 -6.96 19.23
C GLU A 433 -4.11 -5.53 19.80
N THR A 434 -4.71 -4.55 19.09
CA THR A 434 -4.78 -3.16 19.57
C THR A 434 -5.65 -3.05 20.83
N ALA A 435 -6.80 -3.74 20.85
CA ALA A 435 -7.67 -3.77 22.02
C ALA A 435 -6.99 -4.42 23.24
N TYR A 436 -6.25 -5.50 23.03
CA TYR A 436 -5.48 -6.16 24.08
C TYR A 436 -4.43 -5.24 24.71
N TRP A 437 -3.65 -4.52 23.89
CA TRP A 437 -2.64 -3.60 24.41
C TRP A 437 -3.27 -2.40 25.13
N ALA A 438 -4.47 -1.97 24.68
CA ALA A 438 -5.23 -0.93 25.36
C ALA A 438 -5.79 -1.42 26.71
N GLU A 439 -6.26 -2.67 26.79
CA GLU A 439 -6.72 -3.29 28.04
C GLU A 439 -5.57 -3.47 29.05
N LYS A 440 -4.38 -3.82 28.57
CA LYS A 440 -3.16 -3.94 29.40
C LYS A 440 -2.61 -2.60 29.89
N GLY A 441 -3.06 -1.47 29.34
CA GLY A 441 -2.58 -0.14 29.66
C GLY A 441 -1.32 0.28 28.90
N ASP A 442 -0.81 -0.53 27.99
CA ASP A 442 0.29 -0.17 27.09
C ASP A 442 -0.14 0.90 26.07
N TYR A 443 -1.41 0.86 25.66
CA TYR A 443 -2.05 1.91 24.88
C TYR A 443 -3.10 2.63 25.73
N GLN A 444 -3.24 3.93 25.54
CA GLN A 444 -4.34 4.67 26.14
C GLN A 444 -5.61 4.42 25.34
N LYS A 445 -6.77 4.47 26.01
CA LYS A 445 -8.07 4.23 25.39
C LYS A 445 -8.96 5.44 25.55
N ALA A 446 -9.50 5.92 24.43
CA ALA A 446 -10.52 6.96 24.35
C ALA A 446 -11.75 6.37 23.65
N LEU A 447 -12.96 6.69 24.16
CA LEU A 447 -14.21 6.08 23.70
C LEU A 447 -15.18 7.15 23.21
N LEU A 448 -15.81 6.91 22.05
CA LEU A 448 -16.97 7.64 21.54
C LEU A 448 -18.13 6.67 21.38
N ARG A 449 -19.05 6.70 22.35
CA ARG A 449 -20.10 5.70 22.49
C ARG A 449 -21.34 5.98 21.65
N GLN A 450 -21.55 7.26 21.27
CA GLN A 450 -22.76 7.70 20.57
C GLN A 450 -22.45 8.12 19.14
N ARG A 451 -23.42 7.93 18.24
CA ARG A 451 -23.38 8.54 16.91
C ARG A 451 -23.48 10.07 17.04
N TYR A 452 -22.80 10.79 16.14
CA TYR A 452 -22.83 12.25 16.11
C TYR A 452 -24.27 12.82 16.01
N ASN A 453 -25.11 12.17 15.19
CA ASN A 453 -26.52 12.53 15.01
C ASN A 453 -27.47 11.92 16.06
N ARG A 454 -26.95 11.23 17.09
CA ARG A 454 -27.71 10.54 18.15
C ARG A 454 -28.72 9.50 17.68
N GLN A 455 -28.66 9.06 16.43
CA GLN A 455 -29.56 8.04 15.91
C GLN A 455 -29.20 6.65 16.44
N ALA A 456 -30.24 5.81 16.60
CA ALA A 456 -30.07 4.40 17.01
C ALA A 456 -29.30 3.61 15.92
N LEU A 457 -28.63 2.56 16.35
CA LEU A 457 -28.00 1.60 15.46
C LEU A 457 -29.06 0.86 14.62
N PRO A 458 -28.74 0.41 13.38
CA PRO A 458 -29.66 -0.31 12.53
C PRO A 458 -30.20 -1.58 13.21
N GLN A 459 -31.49 -1.87 13.01
CA GLN A 459 -32.08 -3.13 13.42
C GLN A 459 -31.59 -4.26 12.49
N VAL A 460 -31.15 -5.38 13.08
CA VAL A 460 -30.58 -6.50 12.32
C VAL A 460 -31.47 -7.74 12.42
N ILE A 461 -31.79 -8.30 11.26
CA ILE A 461 -32.50 -9.58 11.11
C ILE A 461 -31.49 -10.63 10.67
N ILE A 462 -31.39 -11.75 11.40
CA ILE A 462 -30.59 -12.90 10.97
C ILE A 462 -31.50 -13.88 10.26
N ALA A 463 -31.27 -14.08 8.96
CA ALA A 463 -32.02 -15.04 8.14
C ALA A 463 -31.31 -16.40 8.14
N ASP A 464 -31.98 -17.44 8.69
CA ASP A 464 -31.46 -18.81 8.73
C ASP A 464 -31.70 -19.52 7.39
N LEU A 465 -30.64 -19.63 6.58
CA LEU A 465 -30.72 -20.31 5.27
C LEU A 465 -31.03 -21.81 5.36
N ARG A 466 -30.87 -22.45 6.53
CA ARG A 466 -31.27 -23.86 6.74
C ARG A 466 -32.79 -23.97 6.83
N GLN A 467 -33.43 -22.99 7.45
CA GLN A 467 -34.90 -22.93 7.53
C GLN A 467 -35.47 -22.70 6.12
N GLU A 468 -34.91 -21.78 5.36
CA GLU A 468 -35.29 -21.56 3.95
C GLU A 468 -35.25 -22.87 3.13
N LEU A 469 -34.15 -23.65 3.26
CA LEU A 469 -34.02 -24.96 2.58
C LEU A 469 -35.08 -25.97 3.03
N ARG A 470 -35.41 -26.05 4.34
CA ARG A 470 -36.42 -26.95 4.89
C ARG A 470 -37.83 -26.60 4.38
N GLU A 471 -38.09 -25.34 4.14
CA GLU A 471 -39.33 -24.82 3.60
C GLU A 471 -39.39 -24.84 2.05
N GLY A 472 -38.39 -25.50 1.42
CA GLY A 472 -38.32 -25.67 -0.03
C GLY A 472 -37.86 -24.41 -0.80
N ARG A 473 -37.42 -23.38 -0.11
CA ARG A 473 -36.91 -22.14 -0.73
C ARG A 473 -35.40 -22.26 -1.00
N ASN A 474 -35.05 -22.52 -2.23
CA ASN A 474 -33.67 -22.74 -2.66
C ASN A 474 -33.05 -21.50 -3.33
N GLY A 475 -33.66 -20.34 -3.24
CA GLY A 475 -33.18 -19.07 -3.80
C GLY A 475 -31.91 -18.54 -3.11
N ILE A 476 -31.22 -17.63 -3.77
CA ILE A 476 -30.06 -16.92 -3.18
C ILE A 476 -30.56 -15.86 -2.18
N ILE A 477 -31.70 -15.26 -2.47
CA ILE A 477 -32.35 -14.24 -1.63
C ILE A 477 -33.29 -14.96 -0.68
N SER A 478 -33.04 -14.82 0.65
CA SER A 478 -33.93 -15.37 1.69
C SER A 478 -35.23 -14.61 1.76
N TRP A 479 -36.29 -15.26 2.30
CA TRP A 479 -37.60 -14.63 2.44
C TRP A 479 -37.57 -13.33 3.28
N PRO A 480 -36.89 -13.26 4.43
CA PRO A 480 -36.77 -12.01 5.18
C PRO A 480 -36.11 -10.88 4.38
N LEU A 481 -35.08 -11.19 3.56
CA LEU A 481 -34.44 -10.18 2.72
C LEU A 481 -35.37 -9.73 1.57
N TYR A 482 -36.11 -10.67 0.99
CA TYR A 482 -37.08 -10.36 -0.05
C TYR A 482 -38.17 -9.38 0.46
N GLU A 483 -38.76 -9.65 1.64
CA GLU A 483 -39.76 -8.77 2.25
C GLU A 483 -39.25 -7.37 2.51
N GLU A 484 -37.98 -7.25 3.04
CA GLU A 484 -37.41 -5.95 3.33
C GLU A 484 -37.03 -5.18 2.05
N LEU A 485 -36.57 -5.86 1.00
CA LEU A 485 -36.35 -5.25 -0.32
C LEU A 485 -37.64 -4.75 -0.92
N GLN A 486 -38.73 -5.52 -0.84
CA GLN A 486 -40.04 -5.12 -1.35
C GLN A 486 -40.59 -3.87 -0.62
N LYS A 487 -40.43 -3.79 0.71
CA LYS A 487 -40.78 -2.62 1.51
C LYS A 487 -39.97 -1.39 1.06
N ASN A 488 -38.68 -1.54 0.86
CA ASN A 488 -37.82 -0.44 0.41
C ASN A 488 -38.17 0.07 -0.99
N LEU A 489 -38.40 -0.84 -1.93
CA LEU A 489 -38.81 -0.50 -3.29
C LEU A 489 -40.13 0.27 -3.29
N THR A 490 -41.10 -0.17 -2.48
CA THR A 490 -42.39 0.49 -2.33
C THR A 490 -42.26 1.88 -1.70
N ALA A 491 -41.33 2.07 -0.76
CA ALA A 491 -41.05 3.34 -0.09
C ALA A 491 -40.18 4.29 -0.90
N GLY A 492 -39.63 3.86 -2.06
CA GLY A 492 -38.67 4.64 -2.86
C GLY A 492 -37.35 4.85 -2.17
N GLU A 493 -36.97 3.92 -1.29
CA GLU A 493 -35.70 3.92 -0.55
C GLU A 493 -34.66 3.04 -1.22
N GLN A 494 -33.37 3.32 -0.93
CA GLN A 494 -32.25 2.62 -1.55
C GLN A 494 -31.77 1.47 -0.66
N SER A 495 -31.29 0.40 -1.31
CA SER A 495 -30.78 -0.80 -0.66
C SER A 495 -29.37 -1.10 -1.15
N ILE A 496 -28.49 -1.53 -0.24
CA ILE A 496 -27.17 -2.07 -0.56
C ILE A 496 -27.18 -3.57 -0.30
N LEU A 497 -26.85 -4.36 -1.32
CA LEU A 497 -26.64 -5.79 -1.20
C LEU A 497 -25.15 -6.11 -1.24
N PHE A 498 -24.65 -6.59 -0.13
CA PHE A 498 -23.25 -6.92 0.04
C PHE A 498 -23.03 -8.42 -0.15
N LEU A 499 -22.18 -8.77 -1.12
CA LEU A 499 -21.73 -10.14 -1.32
C LEU A 499 -20.31 -10.31 -0.78
N ASN A 500 -20.15 -11.16 0.21
CA ASN A 500 -18.84 -11.46 0.78
C ASN A 500 -18.05 -12.41 -0.13
N ARG A 501 -17.41 -11.85 -1.21
CA ARG A 501 -16.62 -12.59 -2.19
C ARG A 501 -15.13 -12.30 -1.99
N ARG A 502 -14.42 -13.11 -1.19
CA ARG A 502 -12.97 -13.27 -1.33
C ARG A 502 -12.65 -14.74 -1.58
N GLY A 503 -12.09 -15.01 -2.76
CA GLY A 503 -11.60 -16.32 -3.17
C GLY A 503 -12.71 -17.26 -3.69
N SER A 504 -12.35 -18.18 -4.57
CA SER A 504 -13.19 -19.35 -4.87
C SER A 504 -13.41 -20.07 -3.56
N SER A 505 -14.65 -20.11 -3.09
CA SER A 505 -15.02 -20.79 -1.83
C SER A 505 -14.55 -22.25 -1.88
N ARG A 506 -13.51 -22.49 -1.09
CA ARG A 506 -12.87 -23.80 -1.00
C ARG A 506 -13.20 -24.49 0.33
N GLN A 507 -14.29 -24.08 0.98
CA GLN A 507 -14.77 -24.72 2.20
C GLN A 507 -16.00 -25.59 1.91
N LEU A 508 -16.05 -26.72 2.59
CA LEU A 508 -17.19 -27.59 2.64
C LEU A 508 -17.99 -27.30 3.92
N LEU A 509 -19.27 -27.00 3.78
CA LEU A 509 -20.20 -26.85 4.89
C LEU A 509 -21.34 -27.85 4.73
N CYS A 510 -21.69 -28.54 5.79
CA CYS A 510 -22.94 -29.29 5.82
C CYS A 510 -24.11 -28.36 6.19
N PRO A 511 -25.08 -28.12 5.28
CA PRO A 511 -26.19 -27.20 5.55
C PRO A 511 -27.20 -27.77 6.56
N GLN A 512 -27.15 -29.07 6.88
CA GLN A 512 -28.07 -29.69 7.84
C GLN A 512 -27.61 -29.50 9.27
N CYS A 513 -26.33 -29.83 9.59
CA CYS A 513 -25.80 -29.78 10.95
C CYS A 513 -24.72 -28.66 11.14
N THR A 514 -24.41 -27.89 10.10
CA THR A 514 -23.41 -26.82 10.12
C THR A 514 -21.94 -27.28 10.31
N TYR A 515 -21.70 -28.59 10.20
CA TYR A 515 -20.35 -29.12 10.30
C TYR A 515 -19.44 -28.57 9.19
N VAL A 516 -18.27 -28.09 9.59
CA VAL A 516 -17.16 -27.68 8.71
C VAL A 516 -15.91 -28.44 9.12
N PRO A 517 -15.23 -29.15 8.21
CA PRO A 517 -14.05 -29.96 8.54
C PRO A 517 -12.93 -29.12 9.18
N LYS A 518 -12.36 -29.64 10.29
CA LYS A 518 -11.25 -29.00 11.03
C LYS A 518 -10.03 -29.89 11.04
N CYS A 519 -8.86 -29.27 11.06
CA CYS A 519 -7.59 -29.99 11.19
C CYS A 519 -7.48 -30.60 12.60
N PRO A 520 -7.24 -31.92 12.74
CA PRO A 520 -7.13 -32.58 14.05
C PRO A 520 -5.88 -32.17 14.82
N ARG A 521 -4.87 -31.53 14.15
CA ARG A 521 -3.61 -31.11 14.78
C ARG A 521 -3.60 -29.65 15.18
N CYS A 522 -4.27 -28.79 14.39
CA CYS A 522 -4.21 -27.33 14.57
C CYS A 522 -5.56 -26.71 14.95
N SER A 523 -6.66 -27.47 14.88
CA SER A 523 -8.03 -26.99 15.15
C SER A 523 -8.50 -25.83 14.25
N VAL A 524 -7.76 -25.52 13.18
CA VAL A 524 -8.18 -24.58 12.12
C VAL A 524 -9.05 -25.30 11.09
N TYR A 525 -9.84 -24.57 10.34
CA TYR A 525 -10.66 -25.16 9.28
C TYR A 525 -9.81 -25.65 8.10
N LEU A 526 -10.21 -26.76 7.49
CA LEU A 526 -9.52 -27.32 6.34
C LEU A 526 -10.00 -26.68 5.04
N THR A 527 -9.07 -26.44 4.13
CA THR A 527 -9.37 -25.92 2.78
C THR A 527 -9.56 -27.07 1.78
N TYR A 528 -10.67 -27.06 1.07
CA TYR A 528 -10.94 -28.03 -0.02
C TYR A 528 -10.22 -27.66 -1.30
N HIS A 529 -9.48 -28.58 -1.87
CA HIS A 529 -8.79 -28.43 -3.14
C HIS A 529 -9.49 -29.26 -4.23
N SER A 530 -10.22 -28.59 -5.11
CA SER A 530 -10.99 -29.24 -6.20
C SER A 530 -10.13 -30.00 -7.19
N ALA A 531 -8.87 -29.59 -7.39
CA ALA A 531 -7.94 -30.24 -8.32
C ALA A 531 -7.60 -31.69 -7.94
N ASN A 532 -7.64 -32.03 -6.65
CA ASN A 532 -7.29 -33.37 -6.14
C ASN A 532 -8.34 -33.96 -5.19
N GLY A 533 -9.47 -33.29 -4.95
CA GLY A 533 -10.54 -33.76 -4.09
C GLY A 533 -10.16 -33.90 -2.61
N ARG A 534 -9.15 -33.14 -2.14
CA ARG A 534 -8.64 -33.27 -0.77
C ARG A 534 -8.92 -32.04 0.09
N LEU A 535 -9.07 -32.29 1.36
CA LEU A 535 -9.05 -31.29 2.43
C LEU A 535 -7.62 -31.12 2.93
N MET A 536 -7.14 -29.89 3.10
CA MET A 536 -5.76 -29.60 3.50
C MET A 536 -5.68 -28.51 4.55
N CYS A 537 -4.76 -28.67 5.48
CA CYS A 537 -4.36 -27.65 6.44
C CYS A 537 -3.09 -26.96 5.96
N HIS A 538 -3.14 -25.66 5.71
CA HIS A 538 -1.97 -24.88 5.27
C HIS A 538 -1.04 -24.46 6.42
N TYR A 539 -1.39 -24.80 7.68
CA TYR A 539 -0.52 -24.58 8.85
C TYR A 539 0.47 -25.75 9.04
N CYS A 540 -0.02 -26.98 9.06
CA CYS A 540 0.81 -28.15 9.39
C CYS A 540 0.99 -29.13 8.23
N GLY A 541 0.34 -28.90 7.09
CA GLY A 541 0.40 -29.80 5.93
C GLY A 541 -0.47 -31.06 6.06
N TYR A 542 -1.31 -31.20 7.11
CA TYR A 542 -2.26 -32.30 7.21
C TYR A 542 -3.18 -32.32 5.99
N SER A 543 -3.43 -33.50 5.43
CA SER A 543 -4.31 -33.65 4.29
C SER A 543 -5.06 -34.98 4.32
N GLU A 544 -6.37 -34.93 4.03
CA GLU A 544 -7.24 -36.07 3.93
C GLU A 544 -8.12 -36.01 2.67
N LYS A 545 -8.71 -37.14 2.25
CA LYS A 545 -9.71 -37.13 1.17
C LYS A 545 -10.97 -36.45 1.68
N ALA A 546 -11.57 -35.58 0.86
CA ALA A 546 -12.84 -34.96 1.22
C ALA A 546 -13.92 -36.05 1.37
N PRO A 547 -14.66 -36.08 2.48
CA PRO A 547 -15.75 -37.01 2.67
C PRO A 547 -16.91 -36.70 1.68
N GLU A 548 -17.56 -37.73 1.16
CA GLU A 548 -18.69 -37.59 0.24
C GLU A 548 -19.96 -37.12 0.96
N VAL A 549 -20.11 -37.54 2.21
CA VAL A 549 -21.22 -37.16 3.11
C VAL A 549 -20.69 -36.64 4.43
N CYS A 550 -21.47 -35.86 5.12
CA CYS A 550 -21.12 -35.32 6.43
C CYS A 550 -20.91 -36.43 7.47
N PRO A 551 -19.76 -36.49 8.15
CA PRO A 551 -19.50 -37.52 9.17
C PRO A 551 -20.40 -37.39 10.40
N GLU A 552 -21.00 -36.20 10.67
CA GLU A 552 -21.83 -35.93 11.84
C GLU A 552 -23.30 -36.29 11.59
N CYS A 553 -23.86 -36.08 10.39
CA CYS A 553 -25.28 -36.26 10.16
C CYS A 553 -25.65 -37.02 8.87
N GLY A 554 -24.66 -37.44 8.07
CA GLY A 554 -24.88 -38.09 6.79
C GLY A 554 -25.36 -37.16 5.63
N GLY A 555 -25.55 -35.89 5.90
CA GLY A 555 -26.01 -34.91 4.90
C GLY A 555 -24.96 -34.61 3.83
N GLN A 556 -25.39 -34.03 2.71
CA GLN A 556 -24.50 -33.63 1.64
C GLN A 556 -23.82 -32.28 1.91
N PHE A 557 -22.54 -32.15 1.59
CA PHE A 557 -21.82 -30.89 1.66
C PHE A 557 -22.24 -29.92 0.57
N LYS A 558 -22.27 -28.62 0.90
CA LYS A 558 -22.35 -27.52 -0.06
C LYS A 558 -21.04 -26.75 -0.09
N HIS A 559 -20.68 -26.28 -1.27
CA HIS A 559 -19.65 -25.25 -1.43
C HIS A 559 -20.24 -23.89 -1.10
N ILE A 560 -19.63 -23.16 -0.18
CA ILE A 560 -20.10 -21.83 0.21
C ILE A 560 -19.58 -20.80 -0.81
N GLY A 561 -20.49 -20.09 -1.46
CA GLY A 561 -20.18 -18.93 -2.33
C GLY A 561 -21.07 -18.84 -3.56
N VAL A 562 -21.54 -17.64 -3.79
CA VAL A 562 -22.33 -17.25 -4.98
C VAL A 562 -21.60 -16.12 -5.69
N GLY A 563 -21.66 -16.08 -7.03
CA GLY A 563 -21.12 -14.96 -7.81
C GLY A 563 -22.11 -13.80 -7.89
N THR A 564 -21.61 -12.56 -8.01
CA THR A 564 -22.41 -11.34 -8.16
C THR A 564 -23.37 -11.42 -9.35
N GLN A 565 -22.94 -12.01 -10.45
CA GLN A 565 -23.78 -12.20 -11.63
C GLN A 565 -25.03 -13.04 -11.36
N ARG A 566 -24.89 -14.16 -10.63
CA ARG A 566 -26.03 -14.99 -10.25
C ARG A 566 -27.02 -14.29 -9.34
N VAL A 567 -26.52 -13.45 -8.43
CA VAL A 567 -27.36 -12.62 -7.57
C VAL A 567 -28.12 -11.59 -8.40
N GLU A 568 -27.49 -10.97 -9.36
CA GLU A 568 -28.10 -10.01 -10.29
C GLU A 568 -29.21 -10.67 -11.11
N GLU A 569 -28.94 -11.85 -11.70
CA GLU A 569 -29.93 -12.63 -12.46
C GLU A 569 -31.17 -12.98 -11.60
N GLU A 570 -30.95 -13.39 -10.34
CA GLU A 570 -32.05 -13.71 -9.44
C GLU A 570 -32.85 -12.47 -9.04
N LEU A 571 -32.19 -11.34 -8.77
CA LEU A 571 -32.87 -10.08 -8.45
C LEU A 571 -33.74 -9.61 -9.62
N HIS A 572 -33.27 -9.69 -10.86
CA HIS A 572 -34.07 -9.37 -12.03
C HIS A 572 -35.28 -10.31 -12.23
N ARG A 573 -35.13 -11.57 -11.80
CA ARG A 573 -36.23 -12.55 -11.84
C ARG A 573 -37.34 -12.25 -10.83
N ILE A 574 -36.94 -11.87 -9.57
CA ILE A 574 -37.90 -11.63 -8.48
C ILE A 574 -38.46 -10.19 -8.46
N PHE A 575 -37.70 -9.22 -8.99
CA PHE A 575 -38.10 -7.82 -9.13
C PHE A 575 -37.96 -7.34 -10.58
N PRO A 576 -38.83 -7.81 -11.51
CA PRO A 576 -38.75 -7.43 -12.91
C PRO A 576 -38.85 -5.92 -13.11
N GLY A 577 -38.00 -5.35 -13.95
CA GLY A 577 -37.98 -3.91 -14.26
C GLY A 577 -37.35 -3.01 -13.20
N THR A 578 -36.84 -3.56 -12.08
CA THR A 578 -36.15 -2.77 -11.06
C THR A 578 -34.72 -2.48 -11.51
N ALA A 579 -34.30 -1.22 -11.49
CA ALA A 579 -32.95 -0.82 -11.80
C ALA A 579 -31.96 -1.30 -10.72
N LEU A 580 -30.83 -1.84 -11.14
CA LEU A 580 -29.78 -2.36 -10.28
C LEU A 580 -28.42 -1.91 -10.82
N LEU A 581 -27.54 -1.48 -9.94
CA LEU A 581 -26.12 -1.24 -10.25
C LEU A 581 -25.25 -2.32 -9.61
N ARG A 582 -24.26 -2.81 -10.38
CA ARG A 582 -23.28 -3.78 -9.89
C ARG A 582 -21.89 -3.16 -9.78
N MET A 583 -21.25 -3.40 -8.64
CA MET A 583 -19.92 -2.89 -8.31
C MET A 583 -19.02 -4.02 -7.83
N ASP A 584 -18.23 -4.59 -8.74
CA ASP A 584 -17.28 -5.66 -8.47
C ASP A 584 -15.99 -5.48 -9.30
N ALA A 585 -15.06 -6.43 -9.19
CA ALA A 585 -13.79 -6.37 -9.90
C ALA A 585 -13.94 -6.34 -11.44
N ASP A 586 -15.03 -6.88 -11.98
CA ASP A 586 -15.26 -6.96 -13.42
C ASP A 586 -15.80 -5.62 -13.97
N THR A 587 -16.39 -4.77 -13.10
CA THR A 587 -16.93 -3.45 -13.45
C THR A 587 -15.95 -2.29 -13.26
N VAL A 588 -14.70 -2.56 -12.85
CA VAL A 588 -13.65 -1.56 -12.60
C VAL A 588 -13.35 -0.68 -13.81
N SER A 589 -13.54 -1.19 -15.03
CA SER A 589 -13.29 -0.45 -16.27
C SER A 589 -14.15 0.82 -16.44
N VAL A 590 -15.30 0.88 -15.81
CA VAL A 590 -16.24 2.04 -15.87
C VAL A 590 -15.86 3.12 -14.82
N GLY A 591 -15.02 2.77 -13.84
CA GLY A 591 -14.67 3.64 -12.73
C GLY A 591 -15.70 3.59 -11.59
N HIS A 592 -15.25 3.20 -10.40
CA HIS A 592 -16.12 3.07 -9.22
C HIS A 592 -16.86 4.37 -8.88
N GLU A 593 -16.21 5.51 -9.05
CA GLU A 593 -16.78 6.83 -8.75
C GLU A 593 -17.99 7.15 -9.64
N ALA A 594 -17.97 6.73 -10.91
CA ALA A 594 -19.09 6.94 -11.81
C ALA A 594 -20.32 6.13 -11.38
N ILE A 595 -20.13 4.86 -10.98
CA ILE A 595 -21.21 3.99 -10.50
C ILE A 595 -21.84 4.57 -9.22
N LEU A 596 -21.01 5.04 -8.28
CA LEU A 596 -21.49 5.61 -7.02
C LEU A 596 -22.27 6.91 -7.23
N ARG A 597 -21.77 7.77 -8.11
CA ARG A 597 -22.45 8.99 -8.50
C ARG A 597 -23.81 8.69 -9.16
N GLU A 598 -23.84 7.72 -10.06
CA GLU A 598 -25.08 7.27 -10.69
C GLU A 598 -26.07 6.72 -9.67
N PHE A 599 -25.61 5.94 -8.68
CA PHE A 599 -26.43 5.43 -7.59
C PHE A 599 -27.06 6.56 -6.78
N GLU A 600 -26.28 7.59 -6.44
CA GLU A 600 -26.73 8.73 -5.64
C GLU A 600 -27.64 9.66 -6.42
N GLU A 601 -27.21 10.16 -7.60
CA GLU A 601 -27.93 11.18 -8.39
C GLU A 601 -29.22 10.64 -9.01
N LYS A 602 -29.17 9.42 -9.57
CA LYS A 602 -30.37 8.80 -10.19
C LYS A 602 -31.24 8.02 -9.21
N ARG A 603 -30.85 7.97 -7.94
CA ARG A 603 -31.54 7.21 -6.88
C ARG A 603 -31.86 5.78 -7.28
N VAL A 604 -30.89 5.08 -7.88
CA VAL A 604 -31.08 3.69 -8.29
C VAL A 604 -31.44 2.84 -7.06
N PRO A 605 -32.50 2.01 -7.09
CA PRO A 605 -33.02 1.35 -5.88
C PRO A 605 -32.05 0.37 -5.21
N ILE A 606 -31.25 -0.38 -6.02
CA ILE A 606 -30.38 -1.45 -5.51
C ILE A 606 -28.95 -1.27 -6.01
N LEU A 607 -28.00 -1.28 -5.08
CA LEU A 607 -26.56 -1.41 -5.35
C LEU A 607 -26.08 -2.77 -4.87
N LEU A 608 -25.68 -3.63 -5.79
CA LEU A 608 -25.08 -4.93 -5.50
C LEU A 608 -23.56 -4.83 -5.61
N GLY A 609 -22.84 -5.23 -4.59
CA GLY A 609 -21.40 -5.22 -4.70
C GLY A 609 -20.66 -6.07 -3.68
N THR A 610 -19.33 -6.09 -3.82
CA THR A 610 -18.42 -6.80 -2.92
C THR A 610 -17.84 -5.83 -1.88
N GLN A 611 -16.66 -6.06 -1.35
CA GLN A 611 -16.05 -5.25 -0.28
C GLN A 611 -15.99 -3.74 -0.54
N MET A 612 -16.08 -3.32 -1.78
CA MET A 612 -16.03 -1.90 -2.14
C MET A 612 -17.28 -1.11 -1.69
N VAL A 613 -18.45 -1.75 -1.70
CA VAL A 613 -19.70 -1.10 -1.21
C VAL A 613 -19.77 -1.03 0.33
N ALA A 614 -18.92 -1.81 1.02
CA ALA A 614 -18.87 -1.80 2.48
C ALA A 614 -18.16 -0.57 3.06
N LYS A 615 -17.36 0.17 2.25
CA LYS A 615 -16.37 1.12 2.75
C LYS A 615 -16.52 2.53 2.15
N GLY A 616 -16.27 3.55 2.97
CA GLY A 616 -16.07 4.92 2.52
C GLY A 616 -17.30 5.67 1.97
N LEU A 617 -18.48 5.04 1.89
CA LEU A 617 -19.68 5.58 1.27
C LEU A 617 -20.67 6.07 2.34
N ASP A 618 -21.26 7.23 2.09
CA ASP A 618 -22.29 7.81 2.96
C ASP A 618 -23.49 8.25 2.11
N PHE A 619 -24.52 7.41 2.10
CA PHE A 619 -25.74 7.64 1.32
C PHE A 619 -26.92 7.84 2.26
N GLU A 620 -27.51 9.03 2.26
CA GLU A 620 -28.60 9.39 3.16
C GLU A 620 -29.88 8.57 2.95
N ASN A 621 -30.14 8.11 1.71
CA ASN A 621 -31.36 7.37 1.36
C ASN A 621 -31.20 5.84 1.47
N VAL A 622 -30.04 5.34 1.90
CA VAL A 622 -29.84 3.91 2.12
C VAL A 622 -30.36 3.51 3.49
N THR A 623 -31.50 2.82 3.51
CA THR A 623 -32.17 2.38 4.74
C THR A 623 -32.09 0.87 4.95
N LEU A 624 -31.78 0.08 3.90
CA LEU A 624 -31.62 -1.36 3.98
C LEU A 624 -30.25 -1.82 3.51
N VAL A 625 -29.66 -2.74 4.28
CA VAL A 625 -28.45 -3.47 3.89
C VAL A 625 -28.72 -4.97 3.95
N GLY A 626 -28.48 -5.69 2.86
CA GLY A 626 -28.52 -7.16 2.80
C GLY A 626 -27.11 -7.74 2.72
N VAL A 627 -26.76 -8.63 3.63
CA VAL A 627 -25.48 -9.39 3.62
C VAL A 627 -25.73 -10.78 3.09
N LEU A 628 -25.15 -11.10 1.94
CA LEU A 628 -25.25 -12.39 1.27
C LEU A 628 -24.04 -13.24 1.60
N GLY A 629 -24.24 -14.42 2.20
CA GLY A 629 -23.17 -15.38 2.48
C GLY A 629 -22.20 -14.92 3.57
N ALA A 630 -22.71 -14.57 4.76
CA ALA A 630 -21.89 -14.18 5.91
C ALA A 630 -20.86 -15.25 6.31
N ASP A 631 -21.17 -16.52 6.08
CA ASP A 631 -20.34 -17.67 6.43
C ASP A 631 -19.02 -17.76 5.65
N THR A 632 -18.91 -17.13 4.48
CA THR A 632 -17.79 -17.33 3.55
C THR A 632 -16.44 -16.95 4.14
N SER A 633 -16.38 -15.93 4.97
CA SER A 633 -15.13 -15.45 5.60
C SER A 633 -14.85 -16.06 6.97
N LEU A 634 -15.85 -16.67 7.63
CA LEU A 634 -15.70 -17.29 8.95
C LEU A 634 -14.79 -18.50 8.94
N TYR A 635 -14.84 -19.28 7.87
CA TYR A 635 -14.18 -20.58 7.80
C TYR A 635 -12.88 -20.59 6.99
N VAL A 636 -12.29 -19.41 6.79
CA VAL A 636 -10.96 -19.28 6.17
C VAL A 636 -9.89 -19.80 7.11
N ASP A 637 -8.89 -20.50 6.57
CA ASP A 637 -7.71 -21.00 7.29
C ASP A 637 -6.77 -19.84 7.68
N HIS A 638 -7.21 -19.00 8.61
CA HIS A 638 -6.43 -17.88 9.13
C HIS A 638 -6.94 -17.48 10.53
N TYR A 639 -6.03 -17.17 11.48
CA TYR A 639 -6.41 -16.80 12.85
C TYR A 639 -7.28 -15.54 12.94
N ARG A 640 -7.19 -14.62 11.97
CA ARG A 640 -8.02 -13.39 11.89
C ARG A 640 -9.35 -13.59 11.17
N ALA A 641 -9.75 -14.83 10.82
CA ALA A 641 -10.98 -15.05 10.05
C ALA A 641 -12.24 -14.55 10.78
N ALA A 642 -12.35 -14.85 12.08
CA ALA A 642 -13.43 -14.37 12.93
C ALA A 642 -13.46 -12.84 13.04
N GLU A 643 -12.32 -12.22 13.31
CA GLU A 643 -12.15 -10.77 13.42
C GLU A 643 -12.51 -10.05 12.11
N ARG A 644 -12.02 -10.55 10.97
CA ARG A 644 -12.35 -9.99 9.66
C ARG A 644 -13.84 -10.07 9.36
N THR A 645 -14.48 -11.18 9.72
CA THR A 645 -15.91 -11.36 9.53
C THR A 645 -16.70 -10.40 10.38
N PHE A 646 -16.37 -10.29 11.67
CA PHE A 646 -16.99 -9.34 12.58
C PHE A 646 -16.88 -7.91 12.08
N ASN A 647 -15.64 -7.47 11.72
CA ASN A 647 -15.36 -6.12 11.23
C ASN A 647 -16.17 -5.82 9.96
N LEU A 648 -16.17 -6.75 9.02
CA LEU A 648 -16.86 -6.59 7.76
C LEU A 648 -18.38 -6.48 7.94
N LEU A 649 -18.98 -7.38 8.73
CA LEU A 649 -20.40 -7.35 9.02
C LEU A 649 -20.82 -6.04 9.72
N THR A 650 -20.07 -5.63 10.74
CA THR A 650 -20.34 -4.38 11.47
C THR A 650 -20.19 -3.15 10.58
N GLN A 651 -19.17 -3.09 9.71
CA GLN A 651 -19.00 -1.99 8.77
C GLN A 651 -20.16 -1.90 7.76
N VAL A 652 -20.59 -3.03 7.21
CA VAL A 652 -21.66 -3.10 6.22
C VAL A 652 -23.01 -2.72 6.85
N ILE A 653 -23.34 -3.30 8.01
CA ILE A 653 -24.55 -2.96 8.79
C ILE A 653 -24.58 -1.46 9.09
N GLY A 654 -23.43 -0.90 9.50
CA GLY A 654 -23.32 0.53 9.83
C GLY A 654 -23.56 1.50 8.67
N ARG A 655 -23.76 0.99 7.42
CA ARG A 655 -24.15 1.83 6.26
C ARG A 655 -25.63 2.17 6.23
N ALA A 656 -26.48 1.33 6.83
CA ALA A 656 -27.91 1.59 6.88
C ALA A 656 -28.26 2.72 7.85
N GLY A 657 -29.20 3.60 7.45
CA GLY A 657 -29.79 4.62 8.31
C GLY A 657 -28.80 5.70 8.76
N ARG A 658 -28.05 6.26 7.84
CA ARG A 658 -27.19 7.42 8.12
C ARG A 658 -27.89 8.76 7.95
N GLY A 659 -28.93 8.80 7.13
CA GLY A 659 -29.82 9.94 7.00
C GLY A 659 -30.79 10.09 8.19
N SER A 660 -31.96 10.66 7.97
CA SER A 660 -32.99 10.88 8.99
C SER A 660 -33.84 9.64 9.30
N LYS A 661 -33.77 8.58 8.47
CA LYS A 661 -34.57 7.36 8.59
C LYS A 661 -33.85 6.26 9.34
N ALA A 662 -34.60 5.39 10.04
CA ALA A 662 -34.07 4.25 10.74
C ALA A 662 -33.48 3.20 9.76
N GLY A 663 -32.28 2.69 10.05
CA GLY A 663 -31.64 1.68 9.24
C GLY A 663 -32.07 0.27 9.62
N ARG A 664 -32.09 -0.64 8.63
CA ARG A 664 -32.34 -2.08 8.79
C ARG A 664 -31.27 -2.88 8.07
N ALA A 665 -30.94 -4.05 8.60
CA ALA A 665 -30.00 -4.96 7.95
C ALA A 665 -30.50 -6.39 8.01
N VAL A 666 -30.23 -7.19 6.97
CA VAL A 666 -30.53 -8.62 6.92
C VAL A 666 -29.24 -9.38 6.69
N ILE A 667 -28.87 -10.28 7.60
CA ILE A 667 -27.69 -11.16 7.48
C ILE A 667 -28.16 -12.56 7.10
N GLN A 668 -27.86 -13.03 5.92
CA GLN A 668 -28.12 -14.40 5.48
C GLN A 668 -26.97 -15.34 5.87
N THR A 669 -27.26 -16.40 6.59
CA THR A 669 -26.25 -17.34 7.10
C THR A 669 -26.81 -18.75 7.28
N TYR A 670 -25.95 -19.77 7.13
CA TYR A 670 -26.22 -21.16 7.52
C TYR A 670 -25.95 -21.42 9.00
N THR A 671 -25.26 -20.49 9.69
CA THR A 671 -24.86 -20.64 11.10
C THR A 671 -25.36 -19.48 11.96
N PRO A 672 -26.69 -19.28 12.09
CA PRO A 672 -27.27 -18.16 12.83
C PRO A 672 -26.88 -18.10 14.30
N GLN A 673 -26.48 -19.25 14.90
CA GLN A 673 -26.06 -19.33 16.29
C GLN A 673 -24.55 -19.06 16.49
N ASN A 674 -23.81 -18.74 15.43
CA ASN A 674 -22.39 -18.44 15.53
C ASN A 674 -22.17 -17.15 16.31
N ASP A 675 -21.31 -17.19 17.34
CA ASP A 675 -21.07 -16.06 18.25
C ASP A 675 -20.57 -14.81 17.54
N VAL A 676 -19.77 -14.97 16.48
CA VAL A 676 -19.26 -13.85 15.68
C VAL A 676 -20.41 -13.15 14.93
N ILE A 677 -21.33 -13.93 14.34
CA ILE A 677 -22.49 -13.38 13.63
C ILE A 677 -23.46 -12.70 14.61
N GLN A 678 -23.68 -13.33 15.77
CA GLN A 678 -24.54 -12.79 16.83
C GLN A 678 -23.96 -11.48 17.39
N ALA A 679 -22.68 -11.44 17.68
CA ALA A 679 -22.01 -10.23 18.16
C ALA A 679 -22.03 -9.11 17.12
N ALA A 680 -21.81 -9.44 15.83
CA ALA A 680 -21.88 -8.47 14.74
C ALA A 680 -23.31 -7.91 14.51
N ALA A 681 -24.33 -8.77 14.63
CA ALA A 681 -25.72 -8.35 14.53
C ALA A 681 -26.13 -7.38 15.66
N GLN A 682 -25.57 -7.55 16.84
CA GLN A 682 -25.75 -6.65 17.99
C GLN A 682 -24.77 -5.47 17.95
N GLN A 683 -23.81 -5.46 17.03
CA GLN A 683 -22.71 -4.51 16.95
C GLN A 683 -21.92 -4.41 18.27
N ASP A 684 -21.83 -5.52 19.00
CA ASP A 684 -21.18 -5.65 20.30
C ASP A 684 -19.74 -6.12 20.13
N TYR A 685 -18.84 -5.15 19.98
CA TYR A 685 -17.41 -5.44 19.87
C TYR A 685 -16.84 -6.09 21.13
N GLN A 686 -17.31 -5.69 22.35
CA GLN A 686 -16.76 -6.22 23.59
C GLN A 686 -17.04 -7.71 23.71
N ARG A 687 -18.26 -8.13 23.42
CA ARG A 687 -18.63 -9.57 23.42
C ARG A 687 -17.77 -10.36 22.43
N PHE A 688 -17.57 -9.82 21.22
CA PHE A 688 -16.70 -10.45 20.23
C PHE A 688 -15.26 -10.57 20.76
N TYR A 689 -14.69 -9.47 21.27
CA TYR A 689 -13.32 -9.42 21.75
C TYR A 689 -13.07 -10.40 22.91
N ASP A 690 -13.97 -10.45 23.90
CA ASP A 690 -13.83 -11.33 25.08
C ASP A 690 -13.78 -12.82 24.71
N ALA A 691 -14.58 -13.22 23.71
CA ALA A 691 -14.55 -14.59 23.19
C ALA A 691 -13.27 -14.87 22.38
N GLU A 692 -12.92 -13.96 21.46
CA GLU A 692 -11.80 -14.15 20.53
C GLU A 692 -10.44 -14.14 21.25
N ILE A 693 -10.24 -13.25 22.23
CA ILE A 693 -8.96 -13.17 22.95
C ILE A 693 -8.64 -14.46 23.73
N GLN A 694 -9.65 -15.14 24.27
CA GLN A 694 -9.47 -16.42 24.95
C GLN A 694 -9.06 -17.53 23.96
N LEU A 695 -9.67 -17.56 22.76
CA LEU A 695 -9.28 -18.51 21.72
C LEU A 695 -7.84 -18.29 21.26
N ARG A 696 -7.44 -17.03 21.06
CA ARG A 696 -6.06 -16.68 20.66
C ARG A 696 -5.04 -17.06 21.73
N LYS A 697 -5.38 -16.90 23.01
CA LYS A 697 -4.54 -17.33 24.12
C LYS A 697 -4.30 -18.83 24.08
N LEU A 698 -5.37 -19.62 23.90
CA LEU A 698 -5.28 -21.07 23.80
C LEU A 698 -4.45 -21.55 22.61
N ARG A 699 -4.57 -20.88 21.46
CA ARG A 699 -3.87 -21.24 20.22
C ARG A 699 -2.46 -20.64 20.13
N ARG A 700 -2.10 -19.75 21.04
CA ARG A 700 -0.88 -18.93 20.98
C ARG A 700 -0.84 -18.07 19.71
N ASP A 701 -2.00 -17.57 19.25
CA ASP A 701 -2.08 -16.61 18.15
C ASP A 701 -1.73 -15.18 18.64
N PRO A 702 -1.42 -14.22 17.74
CA PRO A 702 -1.23 -12.83 18.12
C PRO A 702 -2.43 -12.28 18.94
N PRO A 703 -2.21 -11.57 20.05
CA PRO A 703 -0.97 -10.95 20.53
C PRO A 703 -0.07 -11.81 21.42
N PHE A 704 -0.36 -13.09 21.64
CA PHE A 704 0.39 -13.94 22.60
C PHE A 704 1.67 -14.51 21.98
N ALA A 705 1.68 -14.80 20.68
CA ALA A 705 2.87 -15.10 19.90
C ALA A 705 2.72 -14.52 18.49
N ASP A 706 3.82 -14.11 17.90
CA ASP A 706 3.87 -13.69 16.50
C ASP A 706 4.04 -14.92 15.60
N GLN A 707 3.46 -14.86 14.40
CA GLN A 707 3.53 -15.91 13.38
C GLN A 707 4.49 -15.49 12.27
N PHE A 708 5.64 -16.14 12.19
CA PHE A 708 6.59 -15.97 11.08
C PHE A 708 6.35 -17.06 10.05
N THR A 709 6.13 -16.64 8.81
CA THR A 709 5.95 -17.55 7.68
C THR A 709 7.20 -17.52 6.81
N VAL A 710 8.00 -18.60 6.85
CA VAL A 710 9.17 -18.77 5.99
C VAL A 710 8.72 -19.48 4.71
N THR A 711 8.77 -18.80 3.58
CA THR A 711 8.31 -19.32 2.29
C THR A 711 9.51 -19.55 1.37
N VAL A 712 9.53 -20.72 0.71
CA VAL A 712 10.47 -21.05 -0.36
C VAL A 712 9.71 -21.19 -1.66
N THR A 713 10.27 -20.59 -2.72
CA THR A 713 9.66 -20.62 -4.06
C THR A 713 10.65 -21.08 -5.11
N GLY A 714 10.15 -21.72 -6.18
CA GLY A 714 10.95 -22.18 -7.30
C GLY A 714 10.11 -22.86 -8.39
N GLN A 715 10.71 -23.09 -9.55
CA GLN A 715 10.00 -23.69 -10.69
C GLN A 715 9.78 -25.21 -10.56
N GLU A 716 10.64 -25.89 -9.80
CA GLU A 716 10.57 -27.33 -9.58
C GLU A 716 10.02 -27.65 -8.19
N GLU A 717 8.84 -28.26 -8.13
CA GLU A 717 8.13 -28.53 -6.88
C GLU A 717 8.93 -29.38 -5.90
N ASN A 718 9.55 -30.46 -6.40
CA ASN A 718 10.34 -31.38 -5.55
C ASN A 718 11.56 -30.68 -4.93
N ALA A 719 12.25 -29.82 -5.69
CA ALA A 719 13.38 -29.05 -5.17
C ALA A 719 12.95 -28.09 -4.06
N VAL A 720 11.82 -27.39 -4.24
CA VAL A 720 11.23 -26.50 -3.22
C VAL A 720 10.88 -27.26 -1.95
N ARG A 721 10.20 -28.40 -2.07
CA ARG A 721 9.82 -29.25 -0.93
C ARG A 721 11.02 -29.75 -0.14
N GLN A 722 12.01 -30.35 -0.85
CA GLN A 722 13.21 -30.89 -0.21
C GLN A 722 14.03 -29.82 0.50
N ALA A 723 14.23 -28.66 -0.13
CA ALA A 723 14.97 -27.56 0.45
C ALA A 723 14.27 -27.00 1.70
N LEU A 724 12.93 -26.85 1.68
CA LEU A 724 12.16 -26.39 2.82
C LEU A 724 12.11 -27.43 3.94
N ASP A 725 12.01 -28.72 3.61
CA ASP A 725 11.99 -29.79 4.61
C ASP A 725 13.33 -29.83 5.38
N LEU A 726 14.45 -29.71 4.66
CA LEU A 726 15.77 -29.62 5.28
C LEU A 726 15.87 -28.38 6.19
N LEU A 727 15.46 -27.22 5.71
CA LEU A 727 15.44 -25.97 6.48
C LEU A 727 14.58 -26.14 7.76
N THR A 728 13.40 -26.72 7.63
CA THR A 728 12.47 -26.93 8.75
C THR A 728 13.05 -27.85 9.82
N ARG A 729 13.69 -28.96 9.40
CA ARG A 729 14.38 -29.87 10.33
C ARG A 729 15.52 -29.17 11.05
N SER A 730 16.34 -28.40 10.35
CA SER A 730 17.44 -27.65 10.93
C SER A 730 16.95 -26.57 11.90
N LEU A 731 15.86 -25.86 11.57
CA LEU A 731 15.20 -24.91 12.51
C LEU A 731 14.68 -25.60 13.78
N ARG A 732 14.05 -26.79 13.66
CA ARG A 732 13.59 -27.56 14.82
C ARG A 732 14.75 -28.01 15.71
N GLN A 733 15.84 -28.44 15.12
CA GLN A 733 17.05 -28.80 15.87
C GLN A 733 17.69 -27.61 16.60
N ALA A 734 17.74 -26.45 15.92
CA ALA A 734 18.26 -25.23 16.51
C ALA A 734 17.38 -24.75 17.67
N ALA A 735 16.05 -24.82 17.51
CA ALA A 735 15.09 -24.42 18.53
C ALA A 735 15.20 -25.24 19.84
N GLN A 736 15.74 -26.46 19.77
CA GLN A 736 15.95 -27.32 20.95
C GLN A 736 17.26 -27.03 21.70
N LYS A 737 18.16 -26.23 21.13
CA LYS A 737 19.48 -25.93 21.69
C LYS A 737 19.55 -24.51 22.26
N PRO A 738 20.34 -24.29 23.34
CA PRO A 738 20.65 -22.92 23.78
C PRO A 738 21.29 -22.08 22.66
N PRO A 739 20.99 -20.80 22.56
CA PRO A 739 20.10 -20.01 23.45
C PRO A 739 18.60 -20.10 23.12
N TYR A 740 18.21 -20.82 22.06
CA TYR A 740 16.87 -20.77 21.48
C TYR A 740 15.86 -21.68 22.19
N SER A 741 16.33 -22.68 22.96
CA SER A 741 15.45 -23.62 23.70
C SER A 741 14.55 -22.92 24.75
N ALA A 742 14.99 -21.77 25.27
CA ALA A 742 14.21 -20.97 26.23
C ALA A 742 13.09 -20.14 25.56
N MET A 743 13.05 -20.08 24.23
CA MET A 743 12.07 -19.24 23.49
C MET A 743 10.74 -19.96 23.25
N GLU A 744 10.65 -21.25 23.57
CA GLU A 744 9.44 -22.07 23.38
C GLU A 744 8.85 -21.96 21.96
N LEU A 745 9.71 -22.01 20.94
CA LEU A 745 9.29 -21.87 19.56
C LEU A 745 8.44 -23.07 19.11
N GLN A 746 7.30 -22.79 18.48
CA GLN A 746 6.52 -23.81 17.82
C GLN A 746 6.73 -23.72 16.30
N ILE A 747 7.17 -24.82 15.68
CA ILE A 747 7.50 -24.86 14.25
C ILE A 747 6.54 -25.83 13.56
N LEU A 748 5.65 -25.30 12.75
CA LEU A 748 4.61 -26.00 11.99
C LEU A 748 5.00 -26.12 10.52
N GLY A 749 4.57 -27.21 9.91
CA GLY A 749 4.88 -27.49 8.49
C GLY A 749 6.06 -28.46 8.32
N PRO A 750 6.69 -28.58 7.13
CA PRO A 750 6.38 -27.78 5.94
C PRO A 750 4.99 -28.07 5.34
N ALA A 751 4.38 -27.06 4.74
CA ALA A 751 3.06 -27.14 4.10
C ALA A 751 3.04 -26.37 2.77
N PRO A 752 2.19 -26.74 1.81
CA PRO A 752 1.98 -25.92 0.63
C PRO A 752 1.34 -24.59 1.03
N ALA A 753 1.70 -23.50 0.35
CA ALA A 753 1.03 -22.21 0.52
C ALA A 753 -0.44 -22.30 0.07
N PRO A 754 -1.36 -21.41 0.53
CA PRO A 754 -2.76 -21.37 0.11
C PRO A 754 -2.94 -21.33 -1.42
N VAL A 755 -2.05 -20.58 -2.10
CA VAL A 755 -1.90 -20.62 -3.57
C VAL A 755 -0.56 -21.29 -3.86
N VAL A 756 -0.61 -22.56 -4.21
CA VAL A 756 0.58 -23.42 -4.36
C VAL A 756 1.47 -23.00 -5.52
N LYS A 757 0.89 -22.46 -6.60
CA LYS A 757 1.65 -22.07 -7.81
C LYS A 757 1.20 -20.69 -8.29
N VAL A 758 2.17 -19.79 -8.44
CA VAL A 758 1.97 -18.41 -8.93
C VAL A 758 3.03 -18.13 -9.99
N ASN A 759 2.62 -17.63 -11.16
CA ASN A 759 3.51 -17.30 -12.27
C ASN A 759 4.55 -18.40 -12.58
N GLY A 760 4.11 -19.65 -12.61
CA GLY A 760 4.97 -20.81 -12.91
C GLY A 760 5.82 -21.31 -11.74
N SER A 761 5.87 -20.60 -10.60
CA SER A 761 6.67 -20.97 -9.42
C SER A 761 5.81 -21.62 -8.34
N TYR A 762 6.27 -22.75 -7.81
CA TYR A 762 5.66 -23.43 -6.66
C TYR A 762 6.05 -22.72 -5.36
N ARG A 763 5.16 -22.75 -4.37
CA ARG A 763 5.29 -22.07 -3.07
C ARG A 763 4.99 -23.05 -1.94
N TYR A 764 5.95 -23.25 -1.05
CA TYR A 764 5.82 -24.03 0.17
C TYR A 764 6.29 -23.21 1.36
N ARG A 765 5.69 -23.42 2.52
CA ARG A 765 5.95 -22.62 3.73
C ARG A 765 6.15 -23.44 5.00
N THR A 766 6.91 -22.90 5.91
CA THR A 766 7.04 -23.33 7.31
C THR A 766 6.66 -22.16 8.19
N MET A 767 5.85 -22.41 9.21
CA MET A 767 5.40 -21.40 10.15
C MET A 767 6.16 -21.55 11.47
N VAL A 768 6.65 -20.43 12.01
CA VAL A 768 7.35 -20.36 13.29
C VAL A 768 6.59 -19.41 14.19
N LEU A 769 6.04 -19.93 15.29
CA LEU A 769 5.36 -19.14 16.30
C LEU A 769 6.32 -18.87 17.46
N GLY A 770 6.41 -17.60 17.85
CA GLY A 770 7.26 -17.14 18.93
C GLY A 770 7.17 -15.64 19.12
N ARG A 771 7.78 -15.11 20.17
CA ARG A 771 7.83 -13.68 20.42
C ARG A 771 8.72 -12.99 19.39
N ASN A 772 8.24 -11.94 18.73
CA ASN A 772 9.02 -11.14 17.75
C ASN A 772 10.08 -10.29 18.44
N ASP A 773 11.10 -10.94 18.97
CA ASP A 773 12.25 -10.30 19.59
C ASP A 773 13.48 -10.30 18.66
N ARG A 774 14.56 -9.69 19.12
CA ARG A 774 15.83 -9.63 18.39
C ARG A 774 16.43 -11.02 18.14
N GLN A 775 16.27 -11.92 19.09
CA GLN A 775 16.92 -13.23 19.09
C GLN A 775 16.28 -14.14 18.02
N LEU A 776 14.93 -14.17 17.96
CA LEU A 776 14.20 -14.91 16.91
C LEU A 776 14.50 -14.35 15.51
N ARG A 777 14.50 -13.02 15.36
CA ARG A 777 14.86 -12.42 14.06
C ARG A 777 16.28 -12.76 13.62
N GLN A 778 17.26 -12.80 14.54
CA GLN A 778 18.62 -13.23 14.25
C GLN A 778 18.69 -14.69 13.81
N LEU A 779 17.96 -15.58 14.49
CA LEU A 779 17.85 -16.98 14.12
C LEU A 779 17.34 -17.14 12.68
N LEU A 780 16.17 -16.58 12.39
CA LEU A 780 15.56 -16.68 11.07
C LEU A 780 16.45 -16.06 9.99
N SER A 781 17.03 -14.89 10.25
CA SER A 781 17.97 -14.24 9.32
C SER A 781 19.23 -15.08 9.02
N ALA A 782 19.77 -15.77 10.03
CA ALA A 782 20.92 -16.65 9.85
C ALA A 782 20.57 -17.84 8.94
N PHE A 783 19.42 -18.49 9.18
CA PHE A 783 18.97 -19.61 8.36
C PHE A 783 18.64 -19.19 6.92
N MET A 784 18.03 -18.03 6.72
CA MET A 784 17.76 -17.51 5.37
C MET A 784 19.04 -17.23 4.60
N ARG A 785 20.07 -16.67 5.25
CA ARG A 785 21.37 -16.41 4.63
C ARG A 785 22.08 -17.71 4.28
N GLU A 786 22.14 -18.67 5.21
CA GLU A 786 22.71 -19.97 4.97
C GLU A 786 22.02 -20.69 3.79
N PHE A 787 20.67 -20.69 3.78
CA PHE A 787 19.88 -21.22 2.67
C PHE A 787 20.27 -20.62 1.33
N ALA A 788 20.37 -19.30 1.24
CA ALA A 788 20.68 -18.59 0.00
C ALA A 788 22.14 -18.73 -0.44
N GLN A 789 23.06 -19.09 0.47
CA GLN A 789 24.47 -19.34 0.16
C GLN A 789 24.73 -20.76 -0.37
N ARG A 790 23.83 -21.71 -0.15
CA ARG A 790 23.98 -23.08 -0.63
C ARG A 790 23.82 -23.13 -2.15
N GLY A 791 24.82 -23.71 -2.84
CA GLY A 791 24.86 -23.79 -4.32
C GLY A 791 23.66 -24.51 -4.92
N GLU A 792 23.14 -25.53 -4.23
CA GLU A 792 21.94 -26.30 -4.60
C GLU A 792 20.66 -25.45 -4.65
N ASN A 793 20.58 -24.37 -3.83
CA ASN A 793 19.42 -23.49 -3.74
C ASN A 793 19.47 -22.29 -4.71
N ARG A 794 20.42 -22.23 -5.65
CA ARG A 794 20.62 -21.08 -6.57
C ARG A 794 19.37 -20.66 -7.36
N ARG A 795 18.48 -21.62 -7.65
CA ARG A 795 17.24 -21.38 -8.40
C ARG A 795 16.02 -21.22 -7.50
N LEU A 796 16.22 -21.23 -6.19
CA LEU A 796 15.18 -21.10 -5.19
C LEU A 796 15.24 -19.71 -4.56
N HIS A 797 14.08 -19.18 -4.22
CA HIS A 797 13.96 -17.92 -3.48
C HIS A 797 13.36 -18.19 -2.11
N ILE A 798 13.90 -17.54 -1.08
CA ILE A 798 13.41 -17.61 0.28
C ILE A 798 13.05 -16.22 0.78
N TYR A 799 11.91 -16.09 1.44
CA TYR A 799 11.51 -14.88 2.15
C TYR A 799 10.74 -15.22 3.41
N THR A 800 10.63 -14.25 4.30
CA THR A 800 9.94 -14.42 5.59
C THR A 800 9.04 -13.22 5.85
N ASP A 801 7.82 -13.51 6.25
CA ASP A 801 6.80 -12.55 6.62
C ASP A 801 6.40 -12.75 8.09
N CYS A 802 5.85 -11.72 8.72
CA CYS A 802 5.43 -11.77 10.11
C CYS A 802 4.00 -11.26 10.26
N ASN A 803 3.09 -12.10 10.79
CA ASN A 803 1.68 -11.79 11.03
C ASN A 803 0.91 -11.31 9.79
N LEU A 804 1.41 -11.66 8.59
CA LEU A 804 0.78 -11.24 7.34
C LEU A 804 -0.62 -11.82 7.17
N MET A 805 -1.45 -11.04 6.51
CA MET A 805 -2.72 -11.47 5.97
C MET A 805 -2.49 -12.12 4.61
N ASP A 806 -2.63 -13.43 4.50
CA ASP A 806 -2.62 -14.17 3.22
C ASP A 806 -3.84 -13.83 2.34
#